data_eb17b8a26d61680b467d6993715c5070
#
_entry.id   eb17b8a26d61680b467d6993715c5070
#
_cell.length_a   1.000
_cell.length_b   1.000
_cell.length_c   1.000
_cell.angle_alpha   90.00
_cell.angle_beta   90.00
_cell.angle_gamma   90.00
#
_symmetry.space_group_name_H-M   'P 1'
#
loop_
_entity.id
_entity.type
_entity.pdbx_description
1 polymer ?
#
loop_
_entity_poly.entity_id
_entity_poly.type
_entity_poly.pdbx_seq_one_letter_code
_entity_poly.pdbx_strand_id
1 'polypeptide(L)'
;MSDRRIRAEIRGIVQGVGFRPFLHRLTERFKLSGWARNTGSGVELELEGRSEDLEAFLQALQSEAPPLARIRDVKWTLLSACLGETSFRIIPSTHPSQREVLVSPDVGICPDCLRELHDPKDRRYRYPFLNCTNCGPRFTIIRDVPYDRERTSMAAFPMCSDCREEYHDITNRRYHAQPDCCARCGPVLMWRGQAGEEIGADALELTKQALRRGEIVAVKGLGAFHLACIPTPEAVSLLRRRKHRDEKPFALMCANLEAARSVCHVSEEEAALLTSHRRPIVLLKKNPSAPEGLSDNRELGLMLPYTPLHELLMEEFPLLVMTSANLSDLPAIIDNEEALSTLRGVADGFLLHNRDIVTRCDDSLTRVFRTVEYPLRRSRGYAPEPISLGEKMPAILACGAEQKASFCLSRGSDAFLSQHIGDLKNAETLEHYKTQIDHFERLFGIAPATVVCDAHPDYLSSAYAQLRAKEQNLPLVLAQHHHSHMVSCMADNGLTDSCIGLIWDGTGYGDDGTVWGGECLIGDASGYTRVASLRPVALPGGDLCTHEIDRTAHALLWDCGLVSQSRCKNADFITRQLDAGLNCPRSSGMGRLFDGVYALLSGRGRVTYEGQGAILLEAMARETDKTLPVEFYEENGLVRFDTRPMVAALVEQINGGGDRAELAGAFMNTLVAVGVEQCRAANRQTGLRRVVLSGGVFQNMYLLPRLLDALTGAGFQPYHHSRVSTNDEGIALGQLMIAHARRKDVN
;
A
#
# COMPACT_ATOMS: atom_id res chain seq x y z
N MET A 1 8.84 -23.45 -48.41
CA MET A 1 9.47 -22.70 -47.31
C MET A 1 9.86 -23.70 -46.26
N SER A 2 11.06 -23.64 -45.73
CA SER A 2 11.57 -24.65 -44.80
C SER A 2 10.98 -24.46 -43.41
N ASP A 3 10.58 -25.52 -42.76
CA ASP A 3 10.25 -25.53 -41.37
C ASP A 3 11.46 -25.13 -40.53
N ARG A 4 11.24 -24.34 -39.49
CA ARG A 4 12.22 -23.88 -38.52
C ARG A 4 11.83 -24.32 -37.12
N ARG A 5 12.81 -24.44 -36.25
CA ARG A 5 12.61 -24.72 -34.83
C ARG A 5 13.26 -23.63 -34.00
N ILE A 6 12.53 -23.14 -33.03
CA ILE A 6 13.01 -22.13 -32.08
C ILE A 6 12.89 -22.65 -30.66
N ARG A 7 13.79 -22.19 -29.79
CA ARG A 7 13.62 -22.27 -28.33
C ARG A 7 13.50 -20.85 -27.81
N ALA A 8 12.49 -20.60 -26.98
CA ALA A 8 12.26 -19.30 -26.38
C ALA A 8 12.11 -19.41 -24.86
N GLU A 9 12.66 -18.42 -24.16
CA GLU A 9 12.50 -18.17 -22.73
C GLU A 9 11.70 -16.89 -22.56
N ILE A 10 10.57 -16.98 -21.87
CA ILE A 10 9.66 -15.85 -21.61
C ILE A 10 9.73 -15.53 -20.13
N ARG A 11 10.14 -14.32 -19.78
CA ARG A 11 10.29 -13.84 -18.41
C ARG A 11 9.23 -12.79 -18.06
N GLY A 12 8.86 -12.72 -16.78
CA GLY A 12 7.86 -11.81 -16.29
C GLY A 12 6.84 -12.49 -15.37
N ILE A 13 5.67 -11.87 -15.19
CA ILE A 13 4.51 -12.49 -14.53
C ILE A 13 3.80 -13.34 -15.59
N VAL A 14 4.26 -14.58 -15.76
CA VAL A 14 3.78 -15.52 -16.78
C VAL A 14 3.37 -16.88 -16.20
N GLN A 15 3.33 -16.99 -14.87
CA GLN A 15 2.83 -18.18 -14.16
C GLN A 15 1.61 -17.81 -13.31
N GLY A 16 0.63 -18.73 -13.22
CA GLY A 16 -0.60 -18.50 -12.47
C GLY A 16 -1.59 -17.51 -13.11
N VAL A 17 -1.36 -17.09 -14.35
CA VAL A 17 -2.10 -16.04 -15.08
C VAL A 17 -2.71 -16.54 -16.39
N GLY A 18 -2.92 -17.85 -16.54
CA GLY A 18 -3.50 -18.43 -17.77
C GLY A 18 -2.53 -18.46 -18.97
N PHE A 19 -1.23 -18.29 -18.73
CA PHE A 19 -0.26 -18.14 -19.82
C PHE A 19 -0.03 -19.42 -20.62
N ARG A 20 0.05 -20.59 -19.98
CA ARG A 20 0.19 -21.90 -20.68
C ARG A 20 -1.02 -22.24 -21.58
N PRO A 21 -2.28 -22.09 -21.14
CA PRO A 21 -3.45 -22.19 -22.03
C PRO A 21 -3.41 -21.21 -23.20
N PHE A 22 -2.92 -19.99 -22.96
CA PHE A 22 -2.78 -19.00 -24.01
C PHE A 22 -1.76 -19.43 -25.06
N LEU A 23 -0.59 -19.93 -24.65
CA LEU A 23 0.40 -20.49 -25.58
C LEU A 23 -0.18 -21.60 -26.44
N HIS A 24 -0.95 -22.52 -25.83
CA HIS A 24 -1.58 -23.59 -26.59
C HIS A 24 -2.56 -23.07 -27.65
N ARG A 25 -3.46 -22.13 -27.31
CA ARG A 25 -4.37 -21.52 -28.30
C ARG A 25 -3.62 -20.84 -29.45
N LEU A 26 -2.51 -20.17 -29.14
CA LEU A 26 -1.69 -19.56 -30.19
C LEU A 26 -1.02 -20.62 -31.08
N THR A 27 -0.48 -21.70 -30.50
CA THR A 27 0.15 -22.77 -31.29
C THR A 27 -0.84 -23.50 -32.18
N GLU A 28 -2.07 -23.72 -31.76
CA GLU A 28 -3.14 -24.26 -32.59
C GLU A 28 -3.48 -23.31 -33.74
N ARG A 29 -3.66 -22.02 -33.45
CA ARG A 29 -4.00 -20.99 -34.46
C ARG A 29 -2.93 -20.87 -35.55
N PHE A 30 -1.65 -20.92 -35.16
CA PHE A 30 -0.52 -20.81 -36.09
C PHE A 30 0.02 -22.18 -36.56
N LYS A 31 -0.67 -23.27 -36.20
CA LYS A 31 -0.30 -24.67 -36.59
C LYS A 31 1.17 -25.01 -36.25
N LEU A 32 1.59 -24.62 -35.06
CA LEU A 32 2.92 -24.90 -34.53
C LEU A 32 2.85 -26.16 -33.63
N SER A 33 3.94 -26.95 -33.65
CA SER A 33 4.12 -28.10 -32.76
C SER A 33 5.29 -27.85 -31.81
N GLY A 34 5.39 -28.66 -30.75
CA GLY A 34 6.45 -28.54 -29.75
C GLY A 34 5.97 -28.64 -28.31
N TRP A 35 6.58 -27.89 -27.40
CA TRP A 35 6.23 -27.96 -25.99
C TRP A 35 6.46 -26.65 -25.25
N ALA A 36 5.79 -26.47 -24.09
CA ALA A 36 6.08 -25.44 -23.13
C ALA A 36 6.11 -25.99 -21.71
N ARG A 37 6.92 -25.36 -20.83
CA ARG A 37 6.98 -25.67 -19.39
C ARG A 37 7.25 -24.44 -18.56
N ASN A 38 6.84 -24.50 -17.28
CA ASN A 38 7.30 -23.53 -16.30
C ASN A 38 8.72 -23.86 -15.85
N THR A 39 9.50 -22.81 -15.64
CA THR A 39 10.88 -22.89 -15.11
C THR A 39 11.02 -21.97 -13.90
N GLY A 40 12.16 -22.00 -13.24
CA GLY A 40 12.49 -21.05 -12.17
C GLY A 40 12.65 -19.61 -12.62
N SER A 41 12.70 -19.33 -13.94
CA SER A 41 12.87 -17.99 -14.51
C SER A 41 11.63 -17.47 -15.26
N GLY A 42 10.65 -18.35 -15.53
CA GLY A 42 9.47 -17.96 -16.31
C GLY A 42 8.85 -19.15 -17.03
N VAL A 43 8.65 -19.02 -18.34
CA VAL A 43 8.16 -20.08 -19.22
C VAL A 43 9.19 -20.33 -20.31
N GLU A 44 9.60 -21.58 -20.46
CA GLU A 44 10.41 -22.05 -21.57
C GLU A 44 9.48 -22.75 -22.58
N LEU A 45 9.70 -22.47 -23.86
CA LEU A 45 8.98 -23.13 -24.94
C LEU A 45 9.92 -23.48 -26.09
N GLU A 46 9.57 -24.52 -26.81
CA GLU A 46 10.22 -24.94 -28.02
C GLU A 46 9.15 -25.19 -29.09
N LEU A 47 9.28 -24.56 -30.24
CA LEU A 47 8.28 -24.58 -31.31
C LEU A 47 8.91 -24.91 -32.65
N GLU A 48 8.17 -25.68 -33.44
CA GLU A 48 8.52 -26.08 -34.79
C GLU A 48 7.36 -25.75 -35.75
N GLY A 49 7.68 -25.21 -36.91
CA GLY A 49 6.73 -24.88 -37.97
C GLY A 49 7.30 -23.92 -39.02
N ARG A 50 6.45 -23.41 -39.90
CA ARG A 50 6.88 -22.50 -40.94
C ARG A 50 7.40 -21.18 -40.35
N SER A 51 8.40 -20.58 -40.98
CA SER A 51 8.99 -19.33 -40.55
C SER A 51 8.00 -18.23 -40.30
N GLU A 52 7.03 -18.06 -41.21
CA GLU A 52 5.99 -17.04 -41.16
C GLU A 52 5.05 -17.24 -39.95
N ASP A 53 4.69 -18.49 -39.64
CA ASP A 53 3.82 -18.84 -38.52
C ASP A 53 4.53 -18.61 -37.17
N LEU A 54 5.84 -18.89 -37.09
CA LEU A 54 6.67 -18.61 -35.93
C LEU A 54 6.80 -17.09 -35.65
N GLU A 55 7.01 -16.30 -36.71
CA GLU A 55 7.08 -14.84 -36.58
C GLU A 55 5.74 -14.23 -36.14
N ALA A 56 4.62 -14.69 -36.74
CA ALA A 56 3.28 -14.28 -36.36
C ALA A 56 2.93 -14.68 -34.92
N PHE A 57 3.36 -15.89 -34.48
CA PHE A 57 3.23 -16.32 -33.10
C PHE A 57 4.00 -15.39 -32.13
N LEU A 58 5.24 -15.04 -32.43
CA LEU A 58 6.04 -14.15 -31.56
C LEU A 58 5.45 -12.74 -31.46
N GLN A 59 4.80 -12.23 -32.51
CA GLN A 59 4.07 -10.97 -32.46
C GLN A 59 2.80 -11.10 -31.61
N ALA A 60 1.98 -12.12 -31.84
CA ALA A 60 0.76 -12.36 -31.09
C ALA A 60 1.04 -12.64 -29.61
N LEU A 61 2.16 -13.30 -29.28
CA LEU A 61 2.60 -13.54 -27.92
C LEU A 61 2.68 -12.24 -27.08
N GLN A 62 3.12 -11.16 -27.67
CA GLN A 62 3.22 -9.86 -26.98
C GLN A 62 1.92 -9.06 -27.02
N SER A 63 1.24 -9.04 -28.15
CA SER A 63 0.05 -8.19 -28.35
C SER A 63 -1.25 -8.77 -27.77
N GLU A 64 -1.33 -10.10 -27.60
CA GLU A 64 -2.55 -10.79 -27.16
C GLU A 64 -2.39 -11.51 -25.82
N ALA A 65 -1.36 -11.16 -25.05
CA ALA A 65 -1.09 -11.76 -23.75
C ALA A 65 -2.32 -11.69 -22.81
N PRO A 66 -2.53 -12.71 -21.95
CA PRO A 66 -3.61 -12.67 -20.97
C PRO A 66 -3.58 -11.39 -20.13
N PRO A 67 -4.74 -10.85 -19.69
CA PRO A 67 -4.81 -9.54 -19.02
C PRO A 67 -3.92 -9.39 -17.78
N LEU A 68 -3.64 -10.50 -17.09
CA LEU A 68 -2.79 -10.53 -15.90
C LEU A 68 -1.31 -10.82 -16.22
N ALA A 69 -1.01 -11.25 -17.43
CA ALA A 69 0.37 -11.51 -17.82
C ALA A 69 1.15 -10.19 -18.00
N ARG A 70 2.39 -10.19 -17.55
CA ARG A 70 3.33 -9.09 -17.76
C ARG A 70 4.61 -9.69 -18.33
N ILE A 71 4.70 -9.73 -19.67
CA ILE A 71 5.90 -10.19 -20.37
C ILE A 71 6.92 -9.07 -20.32
N ARG A 72 8.08 -9.35 -19.74
CA ARG A 72 9.21 -8.41 -19.66
C ARG A 72 10.22 -8.61 -20.76
N ASP A 73 10.52 -9.88 -21.04
CA ASP A 73 11.56 -10.26 -21.98
C ASP A 73 11.19 -11.57 -22.67
N VAL A 74 11.45 -11.65 -23.96
CA VAL A 74 11.32 -12.87 -24.76
C VAL A 74 12.65 -13.08 -25.47
N LYS A 75 13.44 -14.03 -25.00
CA LYS A 75 14.68 -14.43 -25.64
C LYS A 75 14.45 -15.71 -26.43
N TRP A 76 14.77 -15.69 -27.69
CA TRP A 76 14.66 -16.89 -28.52
C TRP A 76 15.88 -17.13 -29.37
N THR A 77 16.12 -18.38 -29.68
CA THR A 77 17.23 -18.85 -30.51
C THR A 77 16.74 -19.84 -31.53
N LEU A 78 17.31 -19.80 -32.73
CA LEU A 78 17.04 -20.78 -33.77
C LEU A 78 17.78 -22.08 -33.43
N LEU A 79 17.11 -23.21 -33.56
CA LEU A 79 17.72 -24.53 -33.40
C LEU A 79 18.04 -25.15 -34.75
N SER A 80 19.11 -25.96 -34.80
CA SER A 80 19.70 -26.47 -36.04
C SER A 80 18.95 -27.61 -36.72
N ALA A 81 17.99 -28.22 -36.05
CA ALA A 81 17.23 -29.35 -36.60
C ALA A 81 15.76 -29.33 -36.17
N CYS A 82 14.86 -29.61 -37.09
CA CYS A 82 13.45 -29.94 -36.82
C CYS A 82 13.36 -31.40 -36.37
N LEU A 83 12.51 -31.69 -35.34
CA LEU A 83 12.32 -33.03 -34.81
C LEU A 83 11.09 -33.74 -35.39
N GLY A 84 10.29 -33.02 -36.23
CA GLY A 84 9.03 -33.54 -36.79
C GLY A 84 7.95 -33.71 -35.70
N GLU A 85 7.90 -32.80 -34.73
CA GLU A 85 6.85 -32.80 -33.72
C GLU A 85 5.48 -32.58 -34.41
N THR A 86 4.47 -33.35 -34.00
CA THR A 86 3.14 -33.30 -34.64
C THR A 86 2.09 -32.59 -33.83
N SER A 87 2.37 -32.27 -32.58
CA SER A 87 1.45 -31.59 -31.66
C SER A 87 2.17 -30.73 -30.66
N PHE A 88 1.46 -29.77 -30.09
CA PHE A 88 1.98 -28.96 -28.97
C PHE A 88 1.60 -29.63 -27.65
N ARG A 89 2.54 -29.65 -26.69
CA ARG A 89 2.34 -30.26 -25.38
C ARG A 89 2.80 -29.35 -24.26
N ILE A 90 2.10 -29.33 -23.15
CA ILE A 90 2.59 -28.76 -21.91
C ILE A 90 3.23 -29.86 -21.07
N ILE A 91 4.51 -29.73 -20.80
CA ILE A 91 5.29 -30.68 -20.03
C ILE A 91 5.49 -30.27 -18.59
N PRO A 92 5.82 -31.19 -17.65
CA PRO A 92 6.03 -30.84 -16.24
C PRO A 92 7.05 -29.74 -16.03
N SER A 93 6.82 -28.94 -15.00
CA SER A 93 7.73 -27.86 -14.56
C SER A 93 9.08 -28.45 -14.13
N THR A 94 10.18 -27.74 -14.38
CA THR A 94 11.50 -28.12 -13.87
C THR A 94 11.69 -27.61 -12.45
N HIS A 95 12.42 -28.37 -11.62
CA HIS A 95 12.89 -27.88 -10.33
C HIS A 95 13.98 -26.80 -10.58
N PRO A 96 13.80 -25.58 -10.09
CA PRO A 96 14.71 -24.51 -10.44
C PRO A 96 16.03 -24.62 -9.66
N SER A 97 17.14 -24.54 -10.36
CA SER A 97 18.44 -24.15 -9.79
C SER A 97 18.49 -22.63 -9.48
N GLN A 98 17.63 -21.85 -10.12
CA GLN A 98 17.47 -20.40 -9.91
C GLN A 98 15.99 -20.07 -9.73
N ARG A 99 15.67 -19.29 -8.68
CA ARG A 99 14.31 -18.85 -8.33
C ARG A 99 14.08 -17.41 -8.83
N GLU A 100 13.91 -17.25 -10.15
CA GLU A 100 13.70 -15.94 -10.78
C GLU A 100 12.23 -15.64 -11.11
N VAL A 101 11.32 -16.55 -10.77
CA VAL A 101 9.88 -16.39 -11.03
C VAL A 101 9.30 -15.22 -10.27
N LEU A 102 8.42 -14.48 -10.94
CA LEU A 102 7.58 -13.47 -10.34
C LEU A 102 6.23 -14.06 -9.92
N VAL A 103 5.81 -13.75 -8.71
CA VAL A 103 4.52 -14.19 -8.16
C VAL A 103 3.48 -13.10 -8.46
N SER A 104 2.33 -13.52 -9.00
CA SER A 104 1.20 -12.61 -9.21
C SER A 104 0.58 -12.21 -7.86
N PRO A 105 0.14 -10.96 -7.70
CA PRO A 105 -0.78 -10.56 -6.63
C PRO A 105 -2.08 -11.39 -6.68
N ASP A 106 -2.84 -11.34 -5.59
CA ASP A 106 -4.21 -11.83 -5.57
C ASP A 106 -5.10 -10.99 -6.49
N VAL A 107 -6.05 -11.64 -7.14
CA VAL A 107 -6.87 -11.04 -8.19
C VAL A 107 -8.35 -11.15 -7.83
N GLY A 108 -9.08 -10.05 -7.92
CA GLY A 108 -10.52 -10.01 -7.72
C GLY A 108 -11.27 -10.94 -8.69
N ILE A 109 -12.49 -11.33 -8.30
CA ILE A 109 -13.35 -12.22 -9.11
C ILE A 109 -13.54 -11.66 -10.54
N CYS A 110 -13.33 -12.50 -11.54
CA CYS A 110 -13.52 -12.12 -12.94
C CYS A 110 -15.00 -12.26 -13.39
N PRO A 111 -15.40 -11.57 -14.47
CA PRO A 111 -16.80 -11.62 -14.95
C PRO A 111 -17.30 -13.04 -15.26
N ASP A 112 -16.45 -13.92 -15.75
CA ASP A 112 -16.85 -15.30 -16.05
C ASP A 112 -17.14 -16.10 -14.75
N CYS A 113 -16.29 -15.98 -13.74
CA CYS A 113 -16.54 -16.60 -12.45
C CYS A 113 -17.75 -15.99 -11.75
N LEU A 114 -17.97 -14.70 -11.89
CA LEU A 114 -19.16 -14.03 -11.34
C LEU A 114 -20.45 -14.57 -12.00
N ARG A 115 -20.45 -14.76 -13.33
CA ARG A 115 -21.57 -15.38 -14.04
C ARG A 115 -21.87 -16.80 -13.55
N GLU A 116 -20.85 -17.65 -13.45
CA GLU A 116 -20.98 -19.02 -12.94
C GLU A 116 -21.45 -19.09 -11.49
N LEU A 117 -21.01 -18.14 -10.65
CA LEU A 117 -21.43 -18.03 -9.25
C LEU A 117 -22.96 -17.90 -9.13
N HIS A 118 -23.59 -17.22 -10.08
CA HIS A 118 -25.02 -16.92 -10.09
C HIS A 118 -25.84 -17.79 -11.07
N ASP A 119 -25.21 -18.67 -11.84
CA ASP A 119 -25.92 -19.59 -12.76
C ASP A 119 -26.35 -20.87 -12.00
N PRO A 120 -27.68 -21.08 -11.76
CA PRO A 120 -28.16 -22.29 -11.10
C PRO A 120 -27.82 -23.62 -11.83
N LYS A 121 -27.42 -23.55 -13.09
CA LYS A 121 -27.04 -24.71 -13.90
C LYS A 121 -25.54 -25.04 -13.75
N ASP A 122 -24.72 -24.11 -13.25
CA ASP A 122 -23.31 -24.37 -13.04
C ASP A 122 -23.09 -25.21 -11.78
N ARG A 123 -22.18 -26.18 -11.86
CA ARG A 123 -21.85 -27.05 -10.72
C ARG A 123 -21.18 -26.30 -9.55
N ARG A 124 -20.71 -25.07 -9.75
CA ARG A 124 -20.15 -24.15 -8.75
C ARG A 124 -21.12 -23.04 -8.37
N TYR A 125 -22.41 -23.18 -8.74
CA TYR A 125 -23.45 -22.25 -8.30
C TYR A 125 -23.35 -21.98 -6.82
N ARG A 126 -23.25 -20.69 -6.42
CA ARG A 126 -23.12 -20.20 -5.03
C ARG A 126 -21.93 -20.78 -4.25
N TYR A 127 -20.88 -21.23 -4.94
CA TYR A 127 -19.70 -21.77 -4.27
C TYR A 127 -18.70 -20.64 -3.93
N PRO A 128 -18.42 -20.34 -2.62
CA PRO A 128 -17.69 -19.13 -2.17
C PRO A 128 -16.18 -19.16 -2.46
N PHE A 129 -15.63 -20.25 -2.99
CA PHE A 129 -14.21 -20.40 -3.33
C PHE A 129 -13.97 -20.66 -4.82
N LEU A 130 -14.98 -20.43 -5.64
CA LEU A 130 -14.89 -20.51 -7.09
C LEU A 130 -13.82 -19.56 -7.63
N ASN A 131 -13.03 -20.04 -8.60
CA ASN A 131 -11.98 -19.26 -9.26
C ASN A 131 -11.61 -19.88 -10.62
N CYS A 132 -10.70 -19.23 -11.35
CA CYS A 132 -10.09 -19.73 -12.58
C CYS A 132 -8.66 -19.22 -12.76
N THR A 133 -8.08 -19.37 -13.95
CA THR A 133 -6.74 -18.85 -14.24
C THR A 133 -6.66 -17.31 -14.21
N ASN A 134 -7.79 -16.60 -14.37
CA ASN A 134 -7.86 -15.14 -14.47
C ASN A 134 -8.26 -14.45 -13.16
N CYS A 135 -8.55 -15.16 -12.08
CA CYS A 135 -8.97 -14.56 -10.80
C CYS A 135 -8.66 -15.49 -9.62
N GLY A 136 -8.89 -14.97 -8.42
CA GLY A 136 -8.73 -15.70 -7.16
C GLY A 136 -7.36 -15.53 -6.50
N PRO A 137 -7.10 -16.33 -5.45
CA PRO A 137 -5.90 -16.21 -4.62
C PRO A 137 -4.64 -16.62 -5.37
N ARG A 138 -3.55 -15.94 -5.04
CA ARG A 138 -2.17 -16.20 -5.52
C ARG A 138 -1.19 -16.03 -4.38
N PHE A 139 -0.84 -14.78 -4.05
CA PHE A 139 0.14 -14.42 -3.05
C PHE A 139 -0.27 -14.86 -1.63
N THR A 140 -1.53 -14.72 -1.30
CA THR A 140 -2.03 -15.09 0.05
C THR A 140 -2.03 -16.60 0.33
N ILE A 141 -1.92 -17.45 -0.70
CA ILE A 141 -1.94 -18.91 -0.54
C ILE A 141 -0.62 -19.60 -0.88
N ILE A 142 0.35 -18.89 -1.47
CA ILE A 142 1.61 -19.50 -1.93
C ILE A 142 2.57 -19.77 -0.77
N ARG A 143 3.15 -20.96 -0.73
CA ARG A 143 4.19 -21.36 0.22
C ARG A 143 5.59 -21.33 -0.39
N ASP A 144 5.69 -21.67 -1.68
CA ASP A 144 6.96 -21.71 -2.41
C ASP A 144 6.72 -21.67 -3.93
N VAL A 145 7.80 -21.42 -4.70
CA VAL A 145 7.80 -21.45 -6.17
C VAL A 145 8.41 -22.75 -6.72
N PRO A 146 8.03 -23.19 -7.95
CA PRO A 146 7.05 -22.60 -8.87
C PRO A 146 5.63 -22.64 -8.31
N TYR A 147 4.73 -21.76 -8.82
CA TYR A 147 3.33 -21.70 -8.40
C TYR A 147 2.57 -22.93 -8.89
N ASP A 148 2.65 -24.00 -8.12
CA ASP A 148 1.94 -25.26 -8.32
C ASP A 148 1.10 -25.59 -7.07
N ARG A 149 -0.03 -26.29 -7.24
CA ARG A 149 -1.02 -26.55 -6.18
C ARG A 149 -0.40 -27.12 -4.91
N GLU A 150 0.52 -28.05 -5.03
CA GLU A 150 1.22 -28.71 -3.91
C GLU A 150 2.04 -27.74 -3.06
N ARG A 151 2.39 -26.57 -3.63
CA ARG A 151 3.15 -25.50 -2.97
C ARG A 151 2.28 -24.33 -2.51
N THR A 152 0.99 -24.59 -2.41
CA THR A 152 -0.01 -23.62 -1.91
C THR A 152 -0.80 -24.22 -0.74
N SER A 153 -1.62 -23.40 -0.06
CA SER A 153 -2.56 -23.93 0.94
C SER A 153 -3.65 -24.83 0.33
N MET A 154 -3.79 -24.86 -1.00
CA MET A 154 -4.71 -25.77 -1.69
C MET A 154 -4.21 -27.21 -1.77
N ALA A 155 -2.97 -27.51 -1.38
CA ALA A 155 -2.47 -28.87 -1.23
C ALA A 155 -3.33 -29.74 -0.28
N ALA A 156 -3.96 -29.12 0.71
CA ALA A 156 -4.86 -29.79 1.65
C ALA A 156 -6.20 -30.24 1.03
N PHE A 157 -6.50 -29.84 -0.21
CA PHE A 157 -7.78 -30.09 -0.90
C PHE A 157 -7.57 -30.91 -2.19
N PRO A 158 -7.50 -32.26 -2.11
CA PRO A 158 -7.38 -33.11 -3.30
C PRO A 158 -8.56 -32.95 -4.24
N MET A 159 -8.29 -32.76 -5.53
CA MET A 159 -9.33 -32.56 -6.54
C MET A 159 -10.20 -33.77 -6.70
N CYS A 160 -11.52 -33.58 -6.82
CA CYS A 160 -12.45 -34.63 -7.29
C CYS A 160 -12.22 -34.94 -8.79
N SER A 161 -12.86 -35.99 -9.32
CA SER A 161 -12.75 -36.38 -10.73
C SER A 161 -12.98 -35.20 -11.68
N ASP A 162 -14.12 -34.54 -11.49
CA ASP A 162 -14.60 -33.48 -12.39
C ASP A 162 -13.64 -32.24 -12.39
N CYS A 163 -13.16 -31.82 -11.21
CA CYS A 163 -12.16 -30.74 -11.12
C CYS A 163 -10.82 -31.13 -11.71
N ARG A 164 -10.43 -32.41 -11.57
CA ARG A 164 -9.21 -32.96 -12.17
C ARG A 164 -9.29 -32.99 -13.68
N GLU A 165 -10.44 -33.39 -14.24
CA GLU A 165 -10.69 -33.38 -15.68
C GLU A 165 -10.56 -31.93 -16.23
N GLU A 166 -11.28 -30.97 -15.66
CA GLU A 166 -11.17 -29.53 -16.04
C GLU A 166 -9.75 -28.99 -15.89
N TYR A 167 -9.04 -29.40 -14.84
CA TYR A 167 -7.66 -28.98 -14.61
C TYR A 167 -6.69 -29.50 -15.68
N HIS A 168 -6.97 -30.64 -16.29
CA HIS A 168 -6.16 -31.24 -17.36
C HIS A 168 -6.71 -31.00 -18.77
N ASP A 169 -7.93 -30.53 -18.89
CA ASP A 169 -8.53 -30.15 -20.18
C ASP A 169 -8.01 -28.78 -20.63
N ILE A 170 -7.17 -28.78 -21.67
CA ILE A 170 -6.51 -27.60 -22.21
C ILE A 170 -7.50 -26.58 -22.82
N THR A 171 -8.70 -27.02 -23.18
CA THR A 171 -9.76 -26.15 -23.70
C THR A 171 -10.54 -25.44 -22.58
N ASN A 172 -10.41 -25.94 -21.36
CA ASN A 172 -11.11 -25.41 -20.20
C ASN A 172 -10.39 -24.17 -19.62
N ARG A 173 -11.15 -23.14 -19.24
CA ARG A 173 -10.61 -21.94 -18.61
C ARG A 173 -9.99 -22.17 -17.21
N ARG A 174 -10.15 -23.37 -16.65
CA ARG A 174 -9.51 -23.82 -15.39
C ARG A 174 -8.28 -24.70 -15.61
N TYR A 175 -7.86 -24.86 -16.86
CA TYR A 175 -6.66 -25.61 -17.17
C TYR A 175 -5.46 -25.08 -16.36
N HIS A 176 -4.89 -25.97 -15.51
CA HIS A 176 -3.82 -25.63 -14.58
C HIS A 176 -4.11 -24.42 -13.65
N ALA A 177 -5.37 -24.11 -13.35
CA ALA A 177 -5.73 -23.17 -12.30
C ALA A 177 -5.45 -23.78 -10.92
N GLN A 178 -4.34 -23.41 -10.30
CA GLN A 178 -3.85 -24.03 -9.08
C GLN A 178 -4.86 -24.02 -7.90
N PRO A 179 -5.65 -22.92 -7.69
CA PRO A 179 -6.66 -22.92 -6.65
C PRO A 179 -8.01 -23.53 -7.06
N ASP A 180 -8.14 -24.11 -8.26
CA ASP A 180 -9.42 -24.69 -8.72
C ASP A 180 -9.98 -25.75 -7.78
N CYS A 181 -11.30 -25.68 -7.55
CA CYS A 181 -12.04 -26.59 -6.68
C CYS A 181 -13.56 -26.40 -6.87
N CYS A 182 -14.35 -27.24 -6.22
CA CYS A 182 -15.80 -27.12 -6.12
C CYS A 182 -16.27 -27.50 -4.71
N ALA A 183 -17.57 -27.42 -4.45
CA ALA A 183 -18.17 -27.74 -3.15
C ALA A 183 -17.86 -29.15 -2.64
N ARG A 184 -17.50 -30.12 -3.54
CA ARG A 184 -17.13 -31.51 -3.17
C ARG A 184 -15.69 -31.65 -2.70
N CYS A 185 -14.77 -30.83 -3.21
CA CYS A 185 -13.34 -31.05 -3.01
C CYS A 185 -12.57 -29.82 -2.52
N GLY A 186 -13.20 -28.69 -2.37
CA GLY A 186 -12.55 -27.44 -1.94
C GLY A 186 -12.88 -27.03 -0.52
N PRO A 187 -12.46 -25.83 -0.13
CA PRO A 187 -12.76 -25.29 1.18
C PRO A 187 -14.26 -25.17 1.45
N VAL A 188 -14.61 -25.23 2.74
CA VAL A 188 -15.99 -25.11 3.22
C VAL A 188 -16.11 -23.94 4.19
N LEU A 189 -17.29 -23.29 4.20
CA LEU A 189 -17.64 -22.29 5.18
C LEU A 189 -18.12 -22.95 6.47
N MET A 190 -17.84 -22.31 7.59
CA MET A 190 -18.28 -22.72 8.91
C MET A 190 -18.77 -21.46 9.66
N TRP A 191 -19.86 -21.59 10.37
CA TRP A 191 -20.37 -20.55 11.28
C TRP A 191 -20.12 -20.95 12.72
N ARG A 192 -19.64 -20.00 13.53
CA ARG A 192 -19.55 -20.16 14.97
C ARG A 192 -20.18 -18.94 15.65
N GLY A 193 -21.25 -19.17 16.39
CA GLY A 193 -21.91 -18.17 17.24
C GLY A 193 -21.25 -18.07 18.61
N GLN A 194 -21.69 -17.12 19.42
CA GLN A 194 -21.17 -16.90 20.79
C GLN A 194 -21.31 -18.12 21.72
N ALA A 195 -22.31 -18.97 21.48
CA ALA A 195 -22.52 -20.22 22.24
C ALA A 195 -21.53 -21.35 21.89
N GLY A 196 -20.62 -21.13 20.92
CA GLY A 196 -19.63 -22.12 20.49
C GLY A 196 -20.16 -23.18 19.53
N GLU A 197 -21.38 -23.04 19.04
CA GLU A 197 -21.95 -23.96 18.06
C GLU A 197 -21.29 -23.80 16.69
N GLU A 198 -20.93 -24.92 16.06
CA GLU A 198 -20.35 -24.96 14.71
C GLU A 198 -21.37 -25.54 13.73
N ILE A 199 -21.78 -24.72 12.75
CA ILE A 199 -22.77 -25.10 11.74
C ILE A 199 -22.19 -24.87 10.35
N GLY A 200 -21.95 -25.96 9.58
CA GLY A 200 -21.25 -25.91 8.28
C GLY A 200 -22.14 -25.51 7.11
N ALA A 201 -23.30 -26.15 6.92
CA ALA A 201 -24.10 -26.05 5.70
C ALA A 201 -24.74 -24.68 5.49
N ASP A 202 -25.22 -24.03 6.55
CA ASP A 202 -25.99 -22.77 6.51
C ASP A 202 -25.17 -21.56 6.97
N ALA A 203 -23.84 -21.68 7.01
CA ALA A 203 -22.94 -20.67 7.55
C ALA A 203 -23.13 -19.28 6.95
N LEU A 204 -23.34 -19.18 5.64
CA LEU A 204 -23.55 -17.90 4.97
C LEU A 204 -24.90 -17.27 5.36
N GLU A 205 -25.96 -18.08 5.42
CA GLU A 205 -27.29 -17.57 5.80
C GLU A 205 -27.33 -17.13 7.26
N LEU A 206 -26.70 -17.86 8.18
CA LEU A 206 -26.55 -17.46 9.58
C LEU A 206 -25.76 -16.16 9.72
N THR A 207 -24.73 -15.98 8.90
CA THR A 207 -23.98 -14.71 8.81
C THR A 207 -24.89 -13.56 8.41
N LYS A 208 -25.69 -13.74 7.34
CA LYS A 208 -26.62 -12.72 6.86
C LYS A 208 -27.68 -12.39 7.93
N GLN A 209 -28.21 -13.40 8.62
CA GLN A 209 -29.16 -13.20 9.71
C GLN A 209 -28.55 -12.41 10.88
N ALA A 210 -27.29 -12.69 11.27
CA ALA A 210 -26.58 -11.95 12.29
C ALA A 210 -26.41 -10.47 11.89
N LEU A 211 -25.97 -10.23 10.65
CA LEU A 211 -25.83 -8.87 10.12
C LEU A 211 -27.17 -8.10 10.07
N ARG A 212 -28.29 -8.75 9.68
CA ARG A 212 -29.63 -8.13 9.68
C ARG A 212 -30.06 -7.70 11.09
N ARG A 213 -29.62 -8.41 12.14
CA ARG A 213 -29.86 -8.04 13.53
C ARG A 213 -28.97 -6.89 14.03
N GLY A 214 -28.05 -6.39 13.20
CA GLY A 214 -27.09 -5.35 13.59
C GLY A 214 -25.90 -5.87 14.38
N GLU A 215 -25.68 -7.19 14.37
CA GLU A 215 -24.54 -7.84 15.02
C GLU A 215 -23.23 -7.61 14.26
N ILE A 216 -22.11 -7.69 14.97
CA ILE A 216 -20.77 -7.61 14.40
C ILE A 216 -20.29 -9.02 14.10
N VAL A 217 -19.94 -9.30 12.84
CA VAL A 217 -19.44 -10.60 12.40
C VAL A 217 -18.00 -10.53 11.99
N ALA A 218 -17.17 -11.45 12.50
CA ALA A 218 -15.82 -11.66 12.00
C ALA A 218 -15.86 -12.59 10.77
N VAL A 219 -15.45 -12.08 9.61
CA VAL A 219 -15.46 -12.79 8.33
C VAL A 219 -14.04 -13.10 7.90
N LYS A 220 -13.70 -14.39 7.75
CA LYS A 220 -12.40 -14.78 7.19
C LYS A 220 -12.37 -14.47 5.70
N GLY A 221 -11.53 -13.51 5.33
CA GLY A 221 -11.38 -13.03 3.96
C GLY A 221 -10.31 -13.79 3.16
N LEU A 222 -9.68 -13.08 2.23
CA LEU A 222 -8.63 -13.63 1.38
C LEU A 222 -7.24 -13.55 2.03
N GLY A 223 -6.85 -12.38 2.55
CA GLY A 223 -5.56 -12.12 3.17
C GLY A 223 -5.59 -11.92 4.68
N ALA A 224 -6.78 -11.74 5.26
CA ALA A 224 -7.01 -11.59 6.70
C ALA A 224 -8.50 -11.68 7.02
N PHE A 225 -8.84 -11.66 8.30
CA PHE A 225 -10.21 -11.48 8.78
C PHE A 225 -10.66 -10.01 8.69
N HIS A 226 -11.96 -9.82 8.46
CA HIS A 226 -12.65 -8.54 8.58
C HIS A 226 -13.69 -8.58 9.70
N LEU A 227 -13.93 -7.43 10.31
CA LEU A 227 -15.14 -7.20 11.12
C LEU A 227 -16.17 -6.51 10.22
N ALA A 228 -17.33 -7.15 10.08
CA ALA A 228 -18.44 -6.68 9.25
C ALA A 228 -19.64 -6.30 10.10
N CYS A 229 -20.32 -5.20 9.76
CA CYS A 229 -21.65 -4.85 10.28
C CYS A 229 -22.42 -3.98 9.28
N ILE A 230 -23.73 -3.84 9.44
CA ILE A 230 -24.51 -2.87 8.68
C ILE A 230 -24.11 -1.43 9.07
N PRO A 231 -24.12 -0.46 8.13
CA PRO A 231 -23.67 0.90 8.41
C PRO A 231 -24.75 1.77 9.08
N THR A 232 -25.43 1.24 10.12
CA THR A 232 -26.32 2.02 10.96
C THR A 232 -25.58 2.68 12.12
N PRO A 233 -26.04 3.84 12.63
CA PRO A 233 -25.36 4.53 13.72
C PRO A 233 -25.12 3.64 14.96
N GLU A 234 -26.08 2.75 15.29
CA GLU A 234 -26.02 1.83 16.42
C GLU A 234 -24.92 0.78 16.23
N ALA A 235 -24.91 0.10 15.07
CA ALA A 235 -23.93 -0.95 14.77
C ALA A 235 -22.51 -0.36 14.63
N VAL A 236 -22.37 0.79 13.99
CA VAL A 236 -21.09 1.51 13.86
C VAL A 236 -20.57 1.95 15.24
N SER A 237 -21.43 2.52 16.10
CA SER A 237 -21.08 2.91 17.46
C SER A 237 -20.68 1.70 18.31
N LEU A 238 -21.41 0.57 18.18
CA LEU A 238 -21.07 -0.68 18.85
C LEU A 238 -19.69 -1.20 18.43
N LEU A 239 -19.43 -1.22 17.12
CA LEU A 239 -18.15 -1.65 16.57
C LEU A 239 -16.99 -0.75 17.07
N ARG A 240 -17.19 0.59 17.09
CA ARG A 240 -16.18 1.53 17.62
C ARG A 240 -15.83 1.23 19.08
N ARG A 241 -16.85 1.08 19.95
CA ARG A 241 -16.65 0.77 21.37
C ARG A 241 -15.91 -0.55 21.58
N ARG A 242 -16.33 -1.63 20.88
CA ARG A 242 -15.75 -2.97 21.07
C ARG A 242 -14.33 -3.07 20.50
N LYS A 243 -14.06 -2.35 19.40
CA LYS A 243 -12.72 -2.33 18.76
C LYS A 243 -11.78 -1.31 19.39
N HIS A 244 -12.25 -0.49 20.35
CA HIS A 244 -11.50 0.66 20.91
C HIS A 244 -10.95 1.58 19.80
N ARG A 245 -11.79 1.87 18.80
CA ARG A 245 -11.45 2.67 17.64
C ARG A 245 -12.40 3.88 17.54
N ASP A 246 -12.07 4.93 18.31
CA ASP A 246 -12.98 6.04 18.52
C ASP A 246 -13.35 6.80 17.24
N GLU A 247 -12.36 7.22 16.44
CA GLU A 247 -12.59 8.16 15.33
C GLU A 247 -11.94 7.75 14.01
N LYS A 248 -10.95 6.83 14.02
CA LYS A 248 -10.30 6.38 12.78
C LYS A 248 -11.37 5.88 11.80
N PRO A 249 -11.40 6.36 10.52
CA PRO A 249 -12.45 6.01 9.56
C PRO A 249 -12.60 4.50 9.33
N PHE A 250 -13.83 4.07 9.05
CA PHE A 250 -14.15 2.73 8.56
C PHE A 250 -14.35 2.74 7.05
N ALA A 251 -13.90 1.69 6.38
CA ALA A 251 -14.20 1.46 4.97
C ALA A 251 -15.56 0.76 4.82
N LEU A 252 -16.22 1.02 3.68
CA LEU A 252 -17.42 0.32 3.25
C LEU A 252 -17.12 -0.61 2.08
N MET A 253 -17.67 -1.80 2.13
CA MET A 253 -17.88 -2.62 0.95
C MET A 253 -19.25 -2.29 0.36
N CYS A 254 -19.26 -1.95 -0.94
CA CYS A 254 -20.48 -1.64 -1.70
C CYS A 254 -20.79 -2.80 -2.63
N ALA A 255 -22.03 -3.24 -2.73
CA ALA A 255 -22.41 -4.37 -3.59
C ALA A 255 -22.02 -4.16 -5.05
N ASN A 256 -22.08 -2.92 -5.54
CA ASN A 256 -21.76 -2.54 -6.92
C ASN A 256 -21.46 -1.04 -7.01
N LEU A 257 -21.18 -0.55 -8.22
CA LEU A 257 -20.93 0.89 -8.47
C LEU A 257 -22.16 1.77 -8.19
N GLU A 258 -23.37 1.27 -8.36
CA GLU A 258 -24.60 2.02 -8.06
C GLU A 258 -24.69 2.30 -6.56
N ALA A 259 -24.45 1.27 -5.73
CA ALA A 259 -24.38 1.42 -4.29
C ALA A 259 -23.23 2.38 -3.87
N ALA A 260 -22.08 2.34 -4.54
CA ALA A 260 -21.00 3.29 -4.27
C ALA A 260 -21.40 4.74 -4.62
N ARG A 261 -22.04 4.95 -5.76
CA ARG A 261 -22.56 6.26 -6.20
C ARG A 261 -23.70 6.78 -5.31
N SER A 262 -24.43 5.92 -4.62
CA SER A 262 -25.45 6.37 -3.68
C SER A 262 -24.90 7.09 -2.44
N VAL A 263 -23.63 6.86 -2.08
CA VAL A 263 -23.01 7.41 -0.87
C VAL A 263 -21.80 8.32 -1.14
N CYS A 264 -21.21 8.25 -2.32
CA CYS A 264 -20.06 9.08 -2.71
C CYS A 264 -20.17 9.56 -4.15
N HIS A 265 -19.48 10.65 -4.47
CA HIS A 265 -19.21 11.03 -5.85
C HIS A 265 -18.16 10.06 -6.41
N VAL A 266 -18.42 9.50 -7.60
CA VAL A 266 -17.54 8.53 -8.25
C VAL A 266 -17.31 8.95 -9.69
N SER A 267 -16.07 9.37 -10.02
CA SER A 267 -15.65 9.67 -11.41
C SER A 267 -15.49 8.38 -12.22
N GLU A 268 -15.28 8.50 -13.52
CA GLU A 268 -15.05 7.33 -14.39
C GLU A 268 -13.70 6.64 -14.08
N GLU A 269 -12.67 7.40 -13.75
CA GLU A 269 -11.36 6.88 -13.34
C GLU A 269 -11.44 6.17 -11.97
N GLU A 270 -12.19 6.72 -11.03
CA GLU A 270 -12.45 6.09 -9.74
C GLU A 270 -13.30 4.82 -9.90
N ALA A 271 -14.30 4.83 -10.79
CA ALA A 271 -15.08 3.65 -11.14
C ALA A 271 -14.21 2.56 -11.77
N ALA A 272 -13.31 2.94 -12.70
CA ALA A 272 -12.36 2.02 -13.32
C ALA A 272 -11.42 1.39 -12.28
N LEU A 273 -10.97 2.17 -11.29
CA LEU A 273 -10.11 1.69 -10.22
C LEU A 273 -10.86 0.74 -9.28
N LEU A 274 -12.08 1.09 -8.85
CA LEU A 274 -12.95 0.24 -8.02
C LEU A 274 -13.26 -1.10 -8.69
N THR A 275 -13.48 -1.11 -10.03
CA THR A 275 -13.81 -2.32 -10.80
C THR A 275 -12.60 -3.05 -11.34
N SER A 276 -11.39 -2.52 -11.15
CA SER A 276 -10.15 -3.15 -11.60
C SER A 276 -9.98 -4.55 -11.01
N HIS A 277 -9.10 -5.34 -11.59
CA HIS A 277 -8.75 -6.66 -11.05
C HIS A 277 -8.11 -6.61 -9.64
N ARG A 278 -7.64 -5.44 -9.21
CA ARG A 278 -7.05 -5.20 -7.88
C ARG A 278 -8.11 -4.96 -6.81
N ARG A 279 -9.26 -4.34 -7.17
CA ARG A 279 -10.36 -4.03 -6.24
C ARG A 279 -9.88 -3.39 -4.92
N PRO A 280 -9.10 -2.30 -4.96
CA PRO A 280 -8.61 -1.64 -3.74
C PRO A 280 -9.73 -0.90 -3.00
N ILE A 281 -9.43 -0.46 -1.77
CA ILE A 281 -10.20 0.60 -1.13
C ILE A 281 -9.82 1.91 -1.81
N VAL A 282 -10.82 2.64 -2.35
CA VAL A 282 -10.64 3.95 -2.98
C VAL A 282 -11.24 5.02 -2.08
N LEU A 283 -10.45 6.06 -1.76
CA LEU A 283 -10.95 7.24 -1.04
C LEU A 283 -11.75 8.12 -1.99
N LEU A 284 -13.01 8.36 -1.65
CA LEU A 284 -14.00 9.05 -2.47
C LEU A 284 -14.70 10.16 -1.68
N LYS A 285 -14.99 11.28 -2.35
CA LYS A 285 -15.72 12.40 -1.74
C LYS A 285 -17.15 11.97 -1.39
N LYS A 286 -17.52 12.12 -0.11
CA LYS A 286 -18.86 11.83 0.39
C LYS A 286 -19.91 12.70 -0.29
N ASN A 287 -21.09 12.12 -0.53
CA ASN A 287 -22.29 12.87 -0.82
C ASN A 287 -23.17 13.00 0.45
N PRO A 288 -24.25 13.78 0.46
CA PRO A 288 -25.11 13.96 1.63
C PRO A 288 -25.79 12.69 2.15
N SER A 289 -25.86 11.63 1.34
CA SER A 289 -26.48 10.34 1.72
C SER A 289 -25.49 9.36 2.34
N ALA A 290 -24.23 9.76 2.53
CA ALA A 290 -23.24 8.89 3.16
C ALA A 290 -23.64 8.58 4.62
N PRO A 291 -23.55 7.31 5.06
CA PRO A 291 -23.88 6.93 6.43
C PRO A 291 -23.05 7.71 7.46
N GLU A 292 -23.71 8.13 8.53
CA GLU A 292 -23.07 8.87 9.62
C GLU A 292 -22.17 7.99 10.49
N GLY A 293 -21.23 8.61 11.20
CA GLY A 293 -20.37 7.94 12.17
C GLY A 293 -19.23 7.12 11.58
N LEU A 294 -19.10 7.01 10.24
CA LEU A 294 -18.03 6.25 9.58
C LEU A 294 -16.74 7.03 9.46
N SER A 295 -16.82 8.32 9.22
CA SER A 295 -15.66 9.19 8.99
C SER A 295 -16.05 10.66 9.24
N ASP A 296 -15.20 11.39 9.95
CA ASP A 296 -15.39 12.83 10.22
C ASP A 296 -14.77 13.71 9.13
N ASN A 297 -13.99 13.14 8.21
CA ASN A 297 -13.42 13.86 7.08
C ASN A 297 -14.39 13.93 5.88
N ARG A 298 -13.97 14.59 4.79
CA ARG A 298 -14.78 14.76 3.57
C ARG A 298 -14.86 13.49 2.71
N GLU A 299 -14.03 12.50 3.00
CA GLU A 299 -13.88 11.29 2.19
C GLU A 299 -14.30 10.04 2.96
N LEU A 300 -14.64 9.01 2.20
CA LEU A 300 -14.96 7.68 2.69
C LEU A 300 -14.23 6.65 1.82
N GLY A 301 -13.64 5.64 2.45
CA GLY A 301 -13.01 4.53 1.75
C GLY A 301 -14.06 3.53 1.29
N LEU A 302 -14.19 3.33 -0.01
CA LEU A 302 -15.09 2.35 -0.61
C LEU A 302 -14.33 1.25 -1.33
N MET A 303 -14.83 0.02 -1.27
CA MET A 303 -14.36 -1.11 -2.07
C MET A 303 -15.53 -1.93 -2.60
N LEU A 304 -15.29 -2.67 -3.68
CA LEU A 304 -16.25 -3.65 -4.22
C LEU A 304 -15.87 -5.07 -3.78
N PRO A 305 -16.82 -6.03 -3.82
CA PRO A 305 -16.54 -7.43 -3.57
C PRO A 305 -15.42 -7.95 -4.47
N TYR A 306 -14.41 -8.59 -3.90
CA TYR A 306 -13.28 -9.12 -4.64
C TYR A 306 -13.14 -10.65 -4.55
N THR A 307 -13.97 -11.29 -3.74
CA THR A 307 -14.07 -12.76 -3.67
C THR A 307 -15.50 -13.21 -3.93
N PRO A 308 -15.71 -14.46 -4.39
CA PRO A 308 -17.06 -15.03 -4.50
C PRO A 308 -17.82 -15.01 -3.16
N LEU A 309 -17.12 -15.18 -2.03
CA LEU A 309 -17.72 -15.05 -0.70
C LEU A 309 -18.31 -13.65 -0.46
N HIS A 310 -17.56 -12.61 -0.80
CA HIS A 310 -18.03 -11.24 -0.67
C HIS A 310 -19.22 -10.96 -1.60
N GLU A 311 -19.21 -11.45 -2.84
CA GLU A 311 -20.34 -11.31 -3.76
C GLU A 311 -21.62 -11.95 -3.18
N LEU A 312 -21.51 -13.17 -2.66
CA LEU A 312 -22.64 -13.86 -2.03
C LEU A 312 -23.12 -13.16 -0.75
N LEU A 313 -22.22 -12.57 0.02
CA LEU A 313 -22.57 -11.83 1.23
C LEU A 313 -23.30 -10.54 0.88
N MET A 314 -22.83 -9.82 -0.16
CA MET A 314 -23.36 -8.54 -0.59
C MET A 314 -24.66 -8.63 -1.42
N GLU A 315 -25.19 -9.82 -1.72
CA GLU A 315 -26.48 -9.98 -2.40
C GLU A 315 -27.65 -9.30 -1.69
N GLU A 316 -27.59 -9.21 -0.37
CA GLU A 316 -28.65 -8.65 0.46
C GLU A 316 -28.34 -7.28 1.04
N PHE A 317 -27.07 -6.92 1.06
CA PHE A 317 -26.62 -5.68 1.69
C PHE A 317 -26.03 -4.75 0.62
N PRO A 318 -26.65 -3.63 0.31
CA PRO A 318 -26.05 -2.66 -0.61
C PRO A 318 -24.72 -2.11 -0.06
N LEU A 319 -24.61 -2.03 1.26
CA LEU A 319 -23.45 -1.50 1.98
C LEU A 319 -23.17 -2.32 3.24
N LEU A 320 -21.92 -2.67 3.50
CA LEU A 320 -21.42 -3.20 4.76
C LEU A 320 -20.17 -2.45 5.20
N VAL A 321 -20.08 -2.14 6.48
CA VAL A 321 -18.79 -1.79 7.08
C VAL A 321 -17.89 -3.02 6.98
N MET A 322 -16.67 -2.84 6.47
CA MET A 322 -15.63 -3.87 6.40
C MET A 322 -14.33 -3.27 6.89
N THR A 323 -13.88 -3.66 8.07
CA THR A 323 -12.62 -3.20 8.64
C THR A 323 -11.75 -4.39 9.02
N SER A 324 -10.43 -4.23 9.00
CA SER A 324 -9.50 -5.29 9.41
C SER A 324 -9.86 -5.82 10.81
N ALA A 325 -9.84 -7.13 10.97
CA ALA A 325 -10.09 -7.75 12.27
C ALA A 325 -8.77 -7.87 13.05
N ASN A 326 -8.47 -6.82 13.79
CA ASN A 326 -7.37 -6.73 14.73
C ASN A 326 -7.79 -5.88 15.92
N LEU A 327 -7.18 -6.09 17.06
CA LEU A 327 -7.14 -5.10 18.13
C LEU A 327 -6.21 -3.95 17.71
N SER A 328 -6.36 -2.78 18.33
CA SER A 328 -5.57 -1.60 17.94
C SER A 328 -4.06 -1.92 17.90
N ASP A 329 -3.42 -1.51 16.82
CA ASP A 329 -1.97 -1.61 16.55
C ASP A 329 -1.39 -3.05 16.47
N LEU A 330 -2.23 -4.08 16.45
CA LEU A 330 -1.82 -5.46 16.19
C LEU A 330 -2.01 -5.82 14.71
N PRO A 331 -1.27 -6.82 14.19
CA PRO A 331 -1.46 -7.34 12.84
C PRO A 331 -2.87 -7.93 12.65
N ALA A 332 -3.42 -7.83 11.45
CA ALA A 332 -4.72 -8.43 11.14
C ALA A 332 -4.67 -9.95 11.31
N ILE A 333 -5.71 -10.54 11.89
CA ILE A 333 -5.78 -11.96 12.22
C ILE A 333 -5.96 -12.80 10.94
N ILE A 334 -5.29 -13.95 10.87
CA ILE A 334 -5.37 -14.91 9.74
C ILE A 334 -5.77 -16.33 10.16
N ASP A 335 -5.58 -16.68 11.42
CA ASP A 335 -5.86 -18.01 11.97
C ASP A 335 -7.25 -18.08 12.61
N ASN A 336 -7.93 -19.22 12.50
CA ASN A 336 -9.28 -19.40 13.01
C ASN A 336 -9.32 -19.40 14.55
N GLU A 337 -8.40 -20.10 15.21
CA GLU A 337 -8.38 -20.23 16.67
C GLU A 337 -7.93 -18.90 17.30
N GLU A 338 -6.97 -18.22 16.66
CA GLU A 338 -6.60 -16.85 17.04
C GLU A 338 -7.80 -15.91 16.95
N ALA A 339 -8.60 -15.98 15.88
CA ALA A 339 -9.79 -15.13 15.71
C ALA A 339 -10.82 -15.40 16.80
N LEU A 340 -11.12 -16.68 17.09
CA LEU A 340 -12.09 -17.09 18.10
C LEU A 340 -11.68 -16.65 19.51
N SER A 341 -10.38 -16.64 19.82
CA SER A 341 -9.87 -16.22 21.13
C SER A 341 -9.75 -14.71 21.24
N THR A 342 -9.13 -14.05 20.27
CA THR A 342 -8.78 -12.62 20.33
C THR A 342 -9.99 -11.71 20.10
N LEU A 343 -10.90 -12.09 19.20
CA LEU A 343 -12.09 -11.29 18.89
C LEU A 343 -13.31 -11.63 19.76
N ARG A 344 -13.10 -12.46 20.78
CA ARG A 344 -14.16 -12.76 21.77
C ARG A 344 -14.57 -11.48 22.49
N GLY A 345 -15.86 -11.11 22.38
CA GLY A 345 -16.38 -9.85 22.92
C GLY A 345 -16.31 -8.67 21.94
N VAL A 346 -15.62 -8.81 20.79
CA VAL A 346 -15.67 -7.86 19.68
C VAL A 346 -16.72 -8.30 18.66
N ALA A 347 -16.63 -9.53 18.17
CA ALA A 347 -17.59 -10.12 17.23
C ALA A 347 -18.67 -10.92 17.97
N ASP A 348 -19.90 -10.87 17.46
CA ASP A 348 -21.04 -11.67 17.92
C ASP A 348 -21.06 -13.05 17.25
N GLY A 349 -20.48 -13.18 16.08
CA GLY A 349 -20.34 -14.41 15.32
C GLY A 349 -19.15 -14.41 14.38
N PHE A 350 -18.82 -15.60 13.88
CA PHE A 350 -17.64 -15.84 13.05
C PHE A 350 -18.02 -16.65 11.82
N LEU A 351 -17.76 -16.09 10.63
CA LEU A 351 -17.78 -16.81 9.37
C LEU A 351 -16.36 -17.26 9.04
N LEU A 352 -16.12 -18.54 9.23
CA LEU A 352 -14.82 -19.18 9.08
C LEU A 352 -14.75 -20.00 7.80
N HIS A 353 -13.55 -20.38 7.41
CA HIS A 353 -13.30 -21.43 6.43
C HIS A 353 -11.99 -22.16 6.74
N ASN A 354 -11.85 -23.37 6.19
CA ASN A 354 -10.71 -24.25 6.44
C ASN A 354 -9.53 -24.10 5.45
N ARG A 355 -9.52 -23.07 4.59
CA ARG A 355 -8.34 -22.76 3.78
C ARG A 355 -7.42 -21.84 4.58
N ASP A 356 -6.15 -22.25 4.72
CA ASP A 356 -5.14 -21.41 5.37
C ASP A 356 -4.83 -20.15 4.55
N ILE A 357 -4.61 -19.05 5.26
CA ILE A 357 -3.97 -17.84 4.74
C ILE A 357 -2.48 -17.97 5.06
N VAL A 358 -1.64 -18.05 4.02
CA VAL A 358 -0.17 -18.23 4.18
C VAL A 358 0.49 -16.87 4.41
N THR A 359 0.11 -15.88 3.60
CA THR A 359 0.63 -14.52 3.69
C THR A 359 -0.46 -13.58 4.16
N ARG A 360 -0.23 -12.93 5.30
CA ARG A 360 -1.10 -11.85 5.79
C ARG A 360 -1.02 -10.67 4.83
N CYS A 361 -2.17 -10.16 4.40
CA CYS A 361 -2.24 -9.10 3.42
C CYS A 361 -3.49 -8.25 3.64
N ASP A 362 -3.30 -7.02 4.12
CA ASP A 362 -4.38 -6.05 4.29
C ASP A 362 -4.92 -5.56 2.95
N ASP A 363 -6.07 -4.89 2.96
CA ASP A 363 -6.59 -4.22 1.77
C ASP A 363 -5.74 -2.99 1.42
N SER A 364 -5.44 -2.84 0.14
CA SER A 364 -4.77 -1.65 -0.39
C SER A 364 -5.68 -0.44 -0.30
N LEU A 365 -5.07 0.72 -0.08
CA LEU A 365 -5.76 2.00 -0.01
C LEU A 365 -5.17 2.95 -1.06
N THR A 366 -6.02 3.55 -1.86
CA THR A 366 -5.61 4.43 -2.96
C THR A 366 -6.64 5.53 -3.21
N ARG A 367 -6.32 6.46 -4.05
CA ARG A 367 -7.24 7.46 -4.61
C ARG A 367 -6.88 7.74 -6.06
N VAL A 368 -7.71 8.49 -6.76
CA VAL A 368 -7.38 9.07 -8.06
C VAL A 368 -6.90 10.51 -7.85
N PHE A 369 -5.76 10.83 -8.44
CA PHE A 369 -5.21 12.17 -8.47
C PHE A 369 -4.83 12.54 -9.91
N ARG A 370 -5.41 13.63 -10.43
CA ARG A 370 -5.19 14.06 -11.83
C ARG A 370 -5.32 12.92 -12.84
N THR A 371 -6.41 12.14 -12.74
CA THR A 371 -6.77 11.00 -13.61
C THR A 371 -5.92 9.73 -13.45
N VAL A 372 -4.89 9.74 -12.61
CA VAL A 372 -4.05 8.57 -12.32
C VAL A 372 -4.21 8.08 -10.88
N GLU A 373 -3.91 6.82 -10.68
CA GLU A 373 -3.89 6.23 -9.34
C GLU A 373 -2.80 6.85 -8.47
N TYR A 374 -3.13 7.14 -7.20
CA TYR A 374 -2.23 7.66 -6.18
C TYR A 374 -2.28 6.75 -4.95
N PRO A 375 -1.30 5.83 -4.79
CA PRO A 375 -1.31 4.84 -3.72
C PRO A 375 -1.04 5.47 -2.35
N LEU A 376 -1.82 5.06 -1.35
CA LEU A 376 -1.68 5.45 0.06
C LEU A 376 -1.21 4.28 0.92
N ARG A 377 -1.59 3.05 0.53
CA ARG A 377 -1.15 1.77 1.11
C ARG A 377 -1.10 0.73 0.01
N ARG A 378 0.04 0.08 -0.15
CA ARG A 378 0.27 -0.96 -1.15
C ARG A 378 0.27 -2.34 -0.51
N SER A 379 -0.78 -3.12 -0.72
CA SER A 379 -0.96 -4.44 -0.11
C SER A 379 -1.67 -5.39 -1.08
N ARG A 380 -2.85 -5.95 -0.75
CA ARG A 380 -3.61 -6.87 -1.60
C ARG A 380 -3.85 -6.30 -3.00
N GLY A 381 -3.61 -7.11 -4.02
CA GLY A 381 -3.76 -6.74 -5.44
C GLY A 381 -2.55 -6.00 -6.03
N TYR A 382 -1.57 -5.61 -5.20
CA TYR A 382 -0.33 -4.92 -5.61
C TYR A 382 0.92 -5.71 -5.20
N ALA A 383 1.03 -6.08 -3.93
CA ALA A 383 2.12 -6.94 -3.48
C ALA A 383 1.89 -8.39 -3.95
N PRO A 384 2.95 -9.09 -4.36
CA PRO A 384 4.36 -8.74 -4.37
C PRO A 384 4.87 -8.31 -5.77
N GLU A 385 4.05 -7.64 -6.59
CA GLU A 385 4.47 -7.18 -7.92
C GLU A 385 5.68 -6.24 -7.78
N PRO A 386 6.84 -6.56 -8.41
CA PRO A 386 8.03 -5.77 -8.23
C PRO A 386 7.99 -4.44 -9.00
N ILE A 387 8.78 -3.49 -8.52
CA ILE A 387 9.03 -2.21 -9.18
C ILE A 387 10.32 -2.36 -9.98
N SER A 388 10.25 -2.16 -11.31
CA SER A 388 11.44 -2.16 -12.15
C SER A 388 12.18 -0.84 -12.02
N LEU A 389 13.49 -0.90 -11.78
CA LEU A 389 14.35 0.25 -11.52
C LEU A 389 15.29 0.59 -12.69
N GLY A 390 15.23 -0.18 -13.79
CA GLY A 390 16.00 0.08 -15.00
C GLY A 390 17.47 -0.35 -14.94
N GLU A 391 18.10 -0.38 -13.78
CA GLU A 391 19.50 -0.82 -13.60
C GLU A 391 19.61 -2.08 -12.73
N LYS A 392 20.67 -2.85 -12.96
CA LYS A 392 20.98 -4.04 -12.17
C LYS A 392 21.67 -3.67 -10.86
N MET A 393 21.24 -4.27 -9.78
CA MET A 393 21.81 -4.08 -8.46
C MET A 393 22.04 -5.42 -7.74
N PRO A 394 22.95 -5.48 -6.75
CA PRO A 394 23.12 -6.64 -5.90
C PRO A 394 21.86 -6.92 -5.09
N ALA A 395 21.80 -8.08 -4.44
CA ALA A 395 20.74 -8.37 -3.48
C ALA A 395 20.92 -7.50 -2.21
N ILE A 396 19.96 -6.63 -1.98
CA ILE A 396 19.91 -5.71 -0.83
C ILE A 396 18.61 -5.94 -0.08
N LEU A 397 18.67 -5.96 1.25
CA LEU A 397 17.51 -5.86 2.13
C LEU A 397 17.42 -4.44 2.68
N ALA A 398 16.36 -3.73 2.34
CA ALA A 398 16.01 -2.45 2.92
C ALA A 398 14.88 -2.62 3.94
N CYS A 399 15.15 -2.22 5.18
CA CYS A 399 14.30 -2.52 6.33
C CYS A 399 13.16 -1.50 6.57
N GLY A 400 13.12 -0.38 5.83
CA GLY A 400 12.07 0.64 5.96
C GLY A 400 12.17 1.45 7.24
N ALA A 401 11.02 2.00 7.66
CA ALA A 401 10.88 2.80 8.87
C ALA A 401 10.09 2.04 9.96
N GLU A 402 9.70 2.74 11.04
CA GLU A 402 8.92 2.21 12.15
C GLU A 402 7.42 2.24 11.89
N GLN A 403 6.94 3.36 11.36
CA GLN A 403 5.51 3.57 11.09
C GLN A 403 5.17 3.11 9.68
N LYS A 404 3.95 2.57 9.51
CA LYS A 404 3.47 2.06 8.20
C LYS A 404 4.53 1.18 7.52
N ALA A 405 5.22 0.37 8.34
CA ALA A 405 6.41 -0.36 7.93
C ALA A 405 6.16 -1.22 6.69
N SER A 406 7.15 -1.24 5.85
CA SER A 406 7.38 -2.16 4.75
C SER A 406 8.88 -2.45 4.67
N PHE A 407 9.25 -3.49 3.95
CA PHE A 407 10.63 -3.76 3.58
C PHE A 407 10.74 -3.92 2.07
N CYS A 408 11.96 -3.83 1.55
CA CYS A 408 12.21 -4.01 0.13
C CYS A 408 13.44 -4.90 -0.11
N LEU A 409 13.31 -5.84 -1.03
CA LEU A 409 14.40 -6.70 -1.48
C LEU A 409 14.73 -6.42 -2.95
N SER A 410 16.00 -6.39 -3.32
CA SER A 410 16.40 -6.27 -4.71
C SER A 410 16.90 -7.58 -5.32
N ARG A 411 16.56 -7.79 -6.59
CA ARG A 411 17.08 -8.86 -7.42
C ARG A 411 17.20 -8.41 -8.88
N GLY A 412 18.42 -8.33 -9.39
CA GLY A 412 18.64 -7.77 -10.74
C GLY A 412 18.18 -6.33 -10.81
N SER A 413 17.26 -6.01 -11.71
CA SER A 413 16.66 -4.66 -11.83
C SER A 413 15.33 -4.52 -11.11
N ASP A 414 14.95 -5.48 -10.27
CA ASP A 414 13.65 -5.53 -9.58
C ASP A 414 13.78 -5.20 -8.10
N ALA A 415 12.90 -4.32 -7.63
CA ALA A 415 12.67 -4.03 -6.22
C ALA A 415 11.33 -4.68 -5.79
N PHE A 416 11.40 -5.64 -4.88
CA PHE A 416 10.26 -6.35 -4.31
C PHE A 416 9.86 -5.66 -3.00
N LEU A 417 9.01 -4.64 -3.13
CA LEU A 417 8.43 -3.97 -1.97
C LEU A 417 7.36 -4.88 -1.35
N SER A 418 7.44 -5.09 -0.03
CA SER A 418 6.49 -5.91 0.70
C SER A 418 5.07 -5.30 0.67
N GLN A 419 4.09 -6.10 1.07
CA GLN A 419 2.82 -5.56 1.50
C GLN A 419 3.00 -4.70 2.77
N HIS A 420 2.02 -3.85 3.04
CA HIS A 420 1.94 -3.13 4.30
C HIS A 420 2.00 -4.09 5.50
N ILE A 421 2.93 -3.85 6.42
CA ILE A 421 3.11 -4.67 7.64
C ILE A 421 2.37 -4.04 8.82
N GLY A 422 2.37 -2.72 8.93
CA GLY A 422 1.84 -1.96 10.05
C GLY A 422 2.93 -1.27 10.86
N ASP A 423 2.55 -0.67 11.99
CA ASP A 423 3.51 0.04 12.85
C ASP A 423 4.28 -0.97 13.72
N LEU A 424 5.61 -0.90 13.70
CA LEU A 424 6.50 -1.81 14.45
C LEU A 424 6.62 -1.36 15.92
N LYS A 425 5.49 -1.30 16.63
CA LYS A 425 5.45 -0.82 18.05
C LYS A 425 5.31 -1.93 19.08
N ASN A 426 5.17 -3.17 18.65
CA ASN A 426 4.95 -4.33 19.51
C ASN A 426 5.66 -5.57 18.96
N ALA A 427 5.78 -6.60 19.81
CA ALA A 427 6.49 -7.83 19.50
C ALA A 427 5.81 -8.64 18.38
N GLU A 428 4.47 -8.63 18.34
CA GLU A 428 3.67 -9.39 17.38
C GLU A 428 3.86 -8.83 15.96
N THR A 429 3.89 -7.50 15.80
CA THR A 429 4.13 -6.87 14.50
C THR A 429 5.59 -7.08 14.06
N LEU A 430 6.55 -7.01 14.99
CA LEU A 430 7.95 -7.28 14.69
C LEU A 430 8.16 -8.74 14.26
N GLU A 431 7.50 -9.71 14.91
CA GLU A 431 7.60 -11.12 14.51
C GLU A 431 6.96 -11.37 13.16
N HIS A 432 5.81 -10.72 12.91
CA HIS A 432 5.20 -10.74 11.57
C HIS A 432 6.15 -10.16 10.51
N TYR A 433 6.80 -9.03 10.79
CA TYR A 433 7.76 -8.39 9.90
C TYR A 433 8.93 -9.32 9.55
N LYS A 434 9.56 -9.97 10.53
CA LYS A 434 10.63 -10.95 10.34
C LYS A 434 10.18 -12.13 9.48
N THR A 435 9.05 -12.71 9.84
CA THR A 435 8.47 -13.85 9.10
C THR A 435 8.21 -13.50 7.62
N GLN A 436 7.78 -12.27 7.34
CA GLN A 436 7.54 -11.84 5.96
C GLN A 436 8.85 -11.61 5.19
N ILE A 437 9.90 -11.09 5.81
CA ILE A 437 11.22 -10.99 5.18
C ILE A 437 11.72 -12.38 4.79
N ASP A 438 11.71 -13.34 5.72
CA ASP A 438 12.13 -14.72 5.47
C ASP A 438 11.29 -15.39 4.38
N HIS A 439 9.99 -15.09 4.34
CA HIS A 439 9.10 -15.61 3.30
C HIS A 439 9.45 -15.05 1.91
N PHE A 440 9.70 -13.74 1.80
CA PHE A 440 10.10 -13.10 0.54
C PHE A 440 11.46 -13.61 0.06
N GLU A 441 12.45 -13.72 0.94
CA GLU A 441 13.77 -14.27 0.61
C GLU A 441 13.67 -15.68 0.06
N ARG A 442 12.90 -16.54 0.72
CA ARG A 442 12.65 -17.90 0.26
C ARG A 442 11.88 -17.92 -1.07
N LEU A 443 10.78 -17.14 -1.16
CA LEU A 443 9.89 -17.13 -2.32
C LEU A 443 10.59 -16.62 -3.58
N PHE A 444 11.41 -15.58 -3.46
CA PHE A 444 12.12 -14.99 -4.60
C PHE A 444 13.56 -15.48 -4.76
N GLY A 445 14.03 -16.35 -3.87
CA GLY A 445 15.40 -16.87 -3.92
C GLY A 445 16.46 -15.77 -3.75
N ILE A 446 16.19 -14.80 -2.86
CA ILE A 446 17.05 -13.65 -2.62
C ILE A 446 17.83 -13.90 -1.33
N ALA A 447 19.16 -13.89 -1.41
CA ALA A 447 20.05 -13.86 -0.27
C ALA A 447 20.73 -12.48 -0.21
N PRO A 448 20.33 -11.58 0.68
CA PRO A 448 20.89 -10.24 0.75
C PRO A 448 22.39 -10.25 0.99
N ALA A 449 23.10 -9.42 0.24
CA ALA A 449 24.54 -9.18 0.41
C ALA A 449 24.81 -7.85 1.14
N THR A 450 23.79 -7.08 1.44
CA THR A 450 23.84 -5.81 2.17
C THR A 450 22.51 -5.59 2.85
N VAL A 451 22.53 -5.01 4.04
CA VAL A 451 21.33 -4.57 4.77
C VAL A 451 21.36 -3.04 4.87
N VAL A 452 20.23 -2.39 4.69
CA VAL A 452 20.09 -0.95 4.90
C VAL A 452 18.86 -0.67 5.78
N CYS A 453 18.98 0.29 6.69
CA CYS A 453 17.91 0.71 7.58
C CYS A 453 17.91 2.22 7.80
N ASP A 454 16.87 2.72 8.46
CA ASP A 454 16.78 4.09 8.91
C ASP A 454 17.90 4.42 9.92
N ALA A 455 18.39 5.66 9.87
CA ALA A 455 19.40 6.15 10.81
C ALA A 455 18.87 6.36 12.24
N HIS A 456 17.54 6.24 12.45
CA HIS A 456 16.94 6.36 13.77
C HIS A 456 17.43 5.23 14.71
N PRO A 457 18.02 5.57 15.87
CA PRO A 457 18.68 4.56 16.73
C PRO A 457 17.70 3.59 17.40
N ASP A 458 16.46 4.03 17.68
CA ASP A 458 15.51 3.28 18.51
C ASP A 458 14.42 2.56 17.71
N TYR A 459 14.43 2.64 16.36
CA TYR A 459 13.45 1.91 15.55
C TYR A 459 13.67 0.39 15.64
N LEU A 460 12.60 -0.36 15.84
CA LEU A 460 12.68 -1.84 15.85
C LEU A 460 13.13 -2.40 14.50
N SER A 461 12.79 -1.74 13.38
CA SER A 461 13.32 -2.08 12.05
C SER A 461 14.84 -1.90 11.99
N SER A 462 15.38 -0.82 12.58
CA SER A 462 16.82 -0.55 12.64
C SER A 462 17.55 -1.53 13.55
N ALA A 463 16.98 -1.84 14.72
CA ALA A 463 17.51 -2.84 15.64
C ALA A 463 17.57 -4.24 14.98
N TYR A 464 16.52 -4.64 14.28
CA TYR A 464 16.51 -5.88 13.49
C TYR A 464 17.60 -5.89 12.42
N ALA A 465 17.73 -4.79 11.66
CA ALA A 465 18.75 -4.68 10.61
C ALA A 465 20.17 -4.81 11.14
N GLN A 466 20.47 -4.15 12.27
CA GLN A 466 21.77 -4.21 12.96
C GLN A 466 22.08 -5.64 13.43
N LEU A 467 21.11 -6.28 14.09
CA LEU A 467 21.26 -7.65 14.56
C LEU A 467 21.54 -8.61 13.40
N ARG A 468 20.72 -8.53 12.34
CA ARG A 468 20.86 -9.38 11.15
C ARG A 468 22.17 -9.16 10.43
N ALA A 469 22.60 -7.92 10.24
CA ALA A 469 23.89 -7.60 9.62
C ALA A 469 25.06 -8.20 10.42
N LYS A 470 25.01 -8.13 11.75
CA LYS A 470 26.01 -8.71 12.65
C LYS A 470 26.01 -10.24 12.59
N GLU A 471 24.85 -10.89 12.69
CA GLU A 471 24.74 -12.35 12.70
C GLU A 471 25.17 -12.98 11.37
N GLN A 472 24.88 -12.33 10.25
CA GLN A 472 25.19 -12.82 8.91
C GLN A 472 26.49 -12.23 8.33
N ASN A 473 27.21 -11.39 9.11
CA ASN A 473 28.43 -10.71 8.69
C ASN A 473 28.24 -9.92 7.38
N LEU A 474 27.14 -9.16 7.28
CA LEU A 474 26.80 -8.35 6.13
C LEU A 474 27.12 -6.86 6.35
N PRO A 475 27.49 -6.12 5.31
CA PRO A 475 27.57 -4.67 5.36
C PRO A 475 26.22 -4.06 5.76
N LEU A 476 26.25 -3.09 6.69
CA LEU A 476 25.09 -2.30 7.11
C LEU A 476 25.25 -0.87 6.61
N VAL A 477 24.21 -0.36 5.96
CA VAL A 477 24.09 1.04 5.53
C VAL A 477 23.03 1.74 6.36
N LEU A 478 23.36 2.89 6.95
CA LEU A 478 22.40 3.77 7.60
C LEU A 478 21.95 4.84 6.59
N ALA A 479 20.65 4.94 6.35
CA ALA A 479 20.06 5.92 5.45
C ALA A 479 19.25 6.94 6.26
N GLN A 480 19.50 8.22 6.05
CA GLN A 480 18.74 9.28 6.68
C GLN A 480 17.28 9.27 6.17
N HIS A 481 16.33 9.45 7.06
CA HIS A 481 14.89 9.30 6.83
C HIS A 481 14.38 10.13 5.63
N HIS A 482 14.60 11.46 5.65
CA HIS A 482 14.13 12.37 4.60
C HIS A 482 14.89 12.20 3.28
N HIS A 483 16.17 11.80 3.34
CA HIS A 483 16.91 11.40 2.15
C HIS A 483 16.29 10.15 1.51
N SER A 484 15.86 9.19 2.34
CA SER A 484 15.15 7.99 1.85
C SER A 484 13.81 8.33 1.19
N HIS A 485 13.04 9.26 1.75
CA HIS A 485 11.83 9.80 1.11
C HIS A 485 12.13 10.44 -0.26
N MET A 486 13.16 11.29 -0.33
CA MET A 486 13.57 11.95 -1.57
C MET A 486 13.93 10.92 -2.64
N VAL A 487 14.82 9.99 -2.31
CA VAL A 487 15.31 8.98 -3.26
C VAL A 487 14.22 7.98 -3.64
N SER A 488 13.27 7.69 -2.75
CA SER A 488 12.08 6.89 -3.07
C SER A 488 11.25 7.53 -4.19
N CYS A 489 10.99 8.84 -4.11
CA CYS A 489 10.27 9.55 -5.16
C CYS A 489 11.09 9.64 -6.47
N MET A 490 12.40 9.81 -6.37
CA MET A 490 13.29 9.76 -7.53
C MET A 490 13.20 8.40 -8.24
N ALA A 491 13.31 7.30 -7.49
CA ALA A 491 13.22 5.93 -8.01
C ALA A 491 11.86 5.62 -8.63
N ASP A 492 10.78 6.11 -8.01
CA ASP A 492 9.42 5.95 -8.53
C ASP A 492 9.26 6.63 -9.91
N ASN A 493 9.96 7.74 -10.14
CA ASN A 493 9.93 8.50 -11.39
C ASN A 493 11.12 8.24 -12.33
N GLY A 494 11.99 7.28 -12.01
CA GLY A 494 13.16 6.93 -12.83
C GLY A 494 14.21 8.04 -12.94
N LEU A 495 14.30 8.91 -11.92
CA LEU A 495 15.28 10.01 -11.87
C LEU A 495 16.57 9.53 -11.19
N THR A 496 17.71 9.78 -11.83
CA THR A 496 19.04 9.40 -11.34
C THR A 496 19.94 10.59 -11.04
N ASP A 497 19.70 11.72 -11.74
CA ASP A 497 20.45 12.96 -11.52
C ASP A 497 19.97 13.70 -10.28
N SER A 498 20.84 14.54 -9.72
CA SER A 498 20.50 15.38 -8.57
C SER A 498 19.23 16.23 -8.81
N CYS A 499 18.39 16.28 -7.79
CA CYS A 499 17.12 16.99 -7.78
C CYS A 499 17.01 17.89 -6.54
N ILE A 500 15.99 18.74 -6.51
CA ILE A 500 15.49 19.38 -5.29
C ILE A 500 14.49 18.41 -4.66
N GLY A 501 14.67 18.05 -3.40
CA GLY A 501 13.71 17.30 -2.61
C GLY A 501 12.93 18.20 -1.68
N LEU A 502 11.64 18.38 -1.91
CA LEU A 502 10.73 19.00 -0.94
C LEU A 502 10.10 17.87 -0.13
N ILE A 503 10.62 17.68 1.09
CA ILE A 503 10.29 16.50 1.91
C ILE A 503 9.55 16.96 3.16
N TRP A 504 8.21 16.82 3.12
CA TRP A 504 7.34 17.29 4.18
C TRP A 504 6.62 16.15 4.87
N ASP A 505 6.95 15.99 6.14
CA ASP A 505 6.45 14.86 6.95
C ASP A 505 6.12 15.28 8.39
N GLY A 506 5.61 14.35 9.17
CA GLY A 506 5.31 14.54 10.57
C GLY A 506 6.54 14.54 11.45
N THR A 507 7.43 13.60 11.24
CA THR A 507 8.58 13.32 12.10
C THR A 507 9.59 12.42 11.37
N GLY A 508 10.88 12.70 11.55
CA GLY A 508 11.99 11.86 11.14
C GLY A 508 13.26 12.28 11.86
N TYR A 509 14.18 11.35 12.06
CA TYR A 509 15.43 11.61 12.77
C TYR A 509 16.39 12.43 11.91
N GLY A 510 16.80 13.61 12.41
CA GLY A 510 17.72 14.51 11.72
C GLY A 510 19.18 14.27 12.08
N ASP A 511 20.11 14.55 11.17
CA ASP A 511 21.55 14.40 11.39
C ASP A 511 22.08 15.32 12.50
N ASP A 512 21.33 16.39 12.83
CA ASP A 512 21.65 17.34 13.89
C ASP A 512 21.03 16.96 15.25
N GLY A 513 20.43 15.76 15.35
CA GLY A 513 19.75 15.25 16.54
C GLY A 513 18.40 15.92 16.82
N THR A 514 17.88 16.75 15.90
CA THR A 514 16.55 17.33 15.98
C THR A 514 15.55 16.48 15.19
N VAL A 515 14.26 16.72 15.40
CA VAL A 515 13.18 16.09 14.64
C VAL A 515 12.93 16.91 13.36
N TRP A 516 13.18 16.30 12.22
CA TRP A 516 12.93 16.93 10.91
C TRP A 516 11.52 16.60 10.39
N GLY A 517 11.09 17.30 9.34
CA GLY A 517 9.84 17.04 8.64
C GLY A 517 9.28 18.20 7.81
N GLY A 518 10.03 19.30 7.65
CA GLY A 518 9.65 20.43 6.76
C GLY A 518 10.81 20.84 5.88
N GLU A 519 11.49 19.89 5.23
CA GLU A 519 12.83 20.02 4.69
C GLU A 519 12.84 20.27 3.19
N CYS A 520 13.82 21.07 2.75
CA CYS A 520 14.24 21.14 1.35
C CYS A 520 15.69 20.65 1.23
N LEU A 521 15.86 19.62 0.46
CA LEU A 521 17.13 18.94 0.22
C LEU A 521 17.58 19.13 -1.23
N ILE A 522 18.88 19.07 -1.49
CA ILE A 522 19.47 18.95 -2.84
C ILE A 522 20.30 17.68 -2.84
N GLY A 523 20.14 16.81 -3.80
CA GLY A 523 20.95 15.61 -3.87
C GLY A 523 20.40 14.55 -4.82
N ASP A 524 20.98 13.37 -4.70
CA ASP A 524 20.63 12.14 -5.40
C ASP A 524 20.80 10.93 -4.46
N ALA A 525 20.84 9.71 -5.02
CA ALA A 525 20.95 8.51 -4.18
C ALA A 525 22.31 8.38 -3.46
N SER A 526 23.38 9.07 -3.89
CA SER A 526 24.70 9.02 -3.25
C SER A 526 24.78 9.90 -1.99
N GLY A 527 24.09 11.06 -2.01
CA GLY A 527 24.11 12.01 -0.90
C GLY A 527 23.19 13.19 -1.07
N TYR A 528 23.13 14.02 -0.04
CA TYR A 528 22.26 15.20 -0.03
C TYR A 528 22.87 16.35 0.78
N THR A 529 22.33 17.55 0.53
CA THR A 529 22.58 18.76 1.32
C THR A 529 21.24 19.36 1.72
N ARG A 530 21.06 19.68 3.00
CA ARG A 530 19.91 20.41 3.53
C ARG A 530 20.06 21.89 3.23
N VAL A 531 19.07 22.50 2.59
CA VAL A 531 19.14 23.91 2.12
C VAL A 531 18.12 24.81 2.77
N ALA A 532 16.93 24.28 3.06
CA ALA A 532 15.90 25.02 3.74
C ALA A 532 15.05 24.12 4.63
N SER A 533 14.40 24.71 5.63
CA SER A 533 13.46 24.01 6.50
C SER A 533 12.49 24.95 7.19
N LEU A 534 11.55 24.38 7.96
CA LEU A 534 10.84 25.17 8.97
C LEU A 534 11.77 25.60 10.10
N ARG A 535 11.45 26.72 10.75
CA ARG A 535 12.04 27.07 12.04
C ARG A 535 11.67 26.01 13.08
N PRO A 536 12.65 25.41 13.79
CA PRO A 536 12.33 24.37 14.75
C PRO A 536 11.55 24.90 15.96
N VAL A 537 10.45 24.26 16.31
CA VAL A 537 9.61 24.55 17.48
C VAL A 537 9.85 23.46 18.53
N ALA A 538 9.80 23.83 19.80
CA ALA A 538 9.92 22.87 20.91
C ALA A 538 8.65 22.01 21.02
N LEU A 539 8.82 20.71 21.26
CA LEU A 539 7.71 19.76 21.49
C LEU A 539 7.67 19.37 22.97
N PRO A 540 6.87 20.03 23.83
CA PRO A 540 6.85 19.77 25.26
C PRO A 540 6.23 18.40 25.55
N GLY A 541 7.07 17.46 26.03
CA GLY A 541 6.71 16.06 26.25
C GLY A 541 7.01 15.11 25.08
N GLY A 542 7.70 15.61 24.04
CA GLY A 542 8.10 14.75 22.88
C GLY A 542 6.90 14.13 22.19
N ASP A 543 6.84 12.80 22.14
CA ASP A 543 5.79 12.01 21.46
C ASP A 543 4.37 12.30 21.96
N LEU A 544 4.19 12.79 23.18
CA LEU A 544 2.85 13.20 23.66
C LEU A 544 2.21 14.27 22.76
N CYS A 545 3.02 15.10 22.10
CA CYS A 545 2.53 16.12 21.16
C CYS A 545 1.83 15.52 19.92
N THR A 546 2.01 14.24 19.62
CA THR A 546 1.34 13.57 18.50
C THR A 546 -0.14 13.27 18.79
N HIS A 547 -0.50 13.17 20.06
CA HIS A 547 -1.86 12.91 20.53
C HIS A 547 -2.48 14.10 21.29
N GLU A 548 -1.69 14.79 22.11
CA GLU A 548 -2.08 16.00 22.85
C GLU A 548 -1.65 17.23 22.03
N ILE A 549 -2.38 17.49 20.95
CA ILE A 549 -2.03 18.52 19.97
C ILE A 549 -2.14 19.95 20.51
N ASP A 550 -2.85 20.17 21.63
CA ASP A 550 -2.86 21.43 22.35
C ASP A 550 -1.50 21.79 22.96
N ARG A 551 -0.62 20.82 23.24
CA ARG A 551 0.77 21.06 23.62
C ARG A 551 1.55 21.72 22.49
N THR A 552 1.38 21.26 21.26
CA THR A 552 2.00 21.86 20.08
C THR A 552 1.45 23.26 19.82
N ALA A 553 0.13 23.43 19.91
CA ALA A 553 -0.47 24.78 19.84
C ALA A 553 0.06 25.73 20.91
N HIS A 554 0.19 25.25 22.15
CA HIS A 554 0.76 26.03 23.25
C HIS A 554 2.24 26.40 22.99
N ALA A 555 3.03 25.48 22.47
CA ALA A 555 4.43 25.75 22.11
C ALA A 555 4.55 26.78 20.99
N LEU A 556 3.68 26.77 19.98
CA LEU A 556 3.61 27.79 18.94
C LEU A 556 3.27 29.15 19.52
N LEU A 557 2.32 29.23 20.46
CA LEU A 557 1.96 30.48 21.16
C LEU A 557 3.07 30.97 22.07
N TRP A 558 3.75 30.09 22.79
CA TRP A 558 4.90 30.40 23.64
C TRP A 558 6.04 31.00 22.80
N ASP A 559 6.30 30.41 21.65
CA ASP A 559 7.33 30.86 20.71
C ASP A 559 7.04 32.29 20.12
N CYS A 560 5.76 32.66 20.06
CA CYS A 560 5.29 33.99 19.64
C CYS A 560 5.13 34.98 20.79
N GLY A 561 5.35 34.61 22.05
CA GLY A 561 5.03 35.44 23.22
C GLY A 561 3.53 35.59 23.49
N LEU A 562 2.69 34.72 22.96
CA LEU A 562 1.22 34.79 23.03
C LEU A 562 0.62 33.77 23.99
N VAL A 563 1.35 33.33 25.02
CA VAL A 563 0.94 32.27 25.98
C VAL A 563 -0.43 32.56 26.62
N SER A 564 -0.77 33.82 26.86
CA SER A 564 -2.07 34.22 27.42
C SER A 564 -3.28 33.83 26.54
N GLN A 565 -3.06 33.50 25.28
CA GLN A 565 -4.08 33.05 24.32
C GLN A 565 -4.24 31.52 24.32
N SER A 566 -3.44 30.81 25.10
CA SER A 566 -3.46 29.36 25.14
C SER A 566 -4.72 28.81 25.80
N ARG A 567 -5.28 27.75 25.20
CA ARG A 567 -6.41 26.96 25.75
C ARG A 567 -5.96 25.59 26.28
N CYS A 568 -4.64 25.36 26.35
CA CYS A 568 -4.11 24.11 26.83
C CYS A 568 -4.45 23.87 28.31
N LYS A 569 -4.90 22.65 28.65
CA LYS A 569 -5.34 22.30 30.00
C LYS A 569 -4.29 22.53 31.09
N ASN A 570 -3.01 22.30 30.77
CA ASN A 570 -1.88 22.39 31.70
C ASN A 570 -0.91 23.51 31.28
N ALA A 571 -1.44 24.64 30.78
CA ALA A 571 -0.65 25.73 30.20
C ALA A 571 0.53 26.18 31.08
N ASP A 572 0.30 26.43 32.37
CA ASP A 572 1.35 26.88 33.31
C ASP A 572 2.46 25.85 33.52
N PHE A 573 2.10 24.56 33.54
CA PHE A 573 3.10 23.49 33.66
C PHE A 573 3.92 23.38 32.38
N ILE A 574 3.26 23.42 31.23
CA ILE A 574 3.92 23.31 29.92
C ILE A 574 4.79 24.54 29.64
N THR A 575 4.36 25.75 30.05
CA THR A 575 5.17 26.97 29.97
C THR A 575 6.48 26.79 30.75
N ARG A 576 6.40 26.34 32.02
CA ARG A 576 7.61 26.07 32.84
C ARG A 576 8.49 24.98 32.24
N GLN A 577 7.89 23.95 31.61
CA GLN A 577 8.62 22.91 30.90
C GLN A 577 9.39 23.47 29.69
N LEU A 578 8.76 24.35 28.91
CA LEU A 578 9.35 25.05 27.77
C LEU A 578 10.47 26.00 28.21
N ASP A 579 10.24 26.81 29.26
CA ASP A 579 11.22 27.73 29.82
C ASP A 579 12.47 27.01 30.34
N ALA A 580 12.29 25.82 30.91
CA ALA A 580 13.38 24.99 31.42
C ALA A 580 14.01 24.10 30.33
N GLY A 581 13.42 24.01 29.12
CA GLY A 581 13.87 23.11 28.06
C GLY A 581 13.78 21.62 28.41
N LEU A 582 12.95 21.24 29.39
CA LEU A 582 12.91 19.89 29.93
C LEU A 582 12.00 18.99 29.08
N ASN A 583 12.58 17.92 28.48
CA ASN A 583 11.87 17.01 27.58
C ASN A 583 11.10 17.79 26.48
N CYS A 584 11.81 18.69 25.79
CA CYS A 584 11.30 19.55 24.72
C CYS A 584 12.17 19.40 23.47
N PRO A 585 12.18 18.25 22.79
CA PRO A 585 12.92 18.10 21.54
C PRO A 585 12.51 19.18 20.53
N ARG A 586 13.47 19.64 19.74
CA ARG A 586 13.23 20.65 18.69
C ARG A 586 12.75 19.96 17.43
N SER A 587 11.70 20.47 16.80
CA SER A 587 11.12 19.88 15.59
C SER A 587 10.84 20.91 14.51
N SER A 588 11.29 20.62 13.29
CA SER A 588 10.86 21.27 12.04
C SER A 588 9.75 20.49 11.33
N GLY A 589 9.08 19.54 12.03
CA GLY A 589 8.04 18.69 11.46
C GLY A 589 6.81 19.45 10.96
N MET A 590 6.52 19.33 9.67
CA MET A 590 5.36 19.95 9.04
C MET A 590 4.05 19.42 9.63
N GLY A 591 3.95 18.09 9.86
CA GLY A 591 2.78 17.49 10.49
C GLY A 591 2.50 18.04 11.87
N ARG A 592 3.53 18.37 12.67
CA ARG A 592 3.37 19.02 13.98
C ARG A 592 2.82 20.44 13.85
N LEU A 593 3.22 21.17 12.80
CA LEU A 593 2.64 22.48 12.50
C LEU A 593 1.14 22.36 12.15
N PHE A 594 0.75 21.39 11.34
CA PHE A 594 -0.66 21.09 11.04
C PHE A 594 -1.47 20.80 12.32
N ASP A 595 -0.96 19.97 13.22
CA ASP A 595 -1.62 19.63 14.48
C ASP A 595 -1.83 20.85 15.37
N GLY A 596 -0.78 21.68 15.53
CA GLY A 596 -0.87 22.92 16.31
C GLY A 596 -1.86 23.92 15.73
N VAL A 597 -1.85 24.13 14.41
CA VAL A 597 -2.79 25.02 13.71
C VAL A 597 -4.22 24.48 13.81
N TYR A 598 -4.42 23.16 13.64
CA TYR A 598 -5.74 22.55 13.83
C TYR A 598 -6.27 22.76 15.26
N ALA A 599 -5.43 22.58 16.28
CA ALA A 599 -5.80 22.82 17.67
C ALA A 599 -6.19 24.29 17.92
N LEU A 600 -5.46 25.26 17.33
CA LEU A 600 -5.79 26.69 17.42
C LEU A 600 -7.14 27.02 16.77
N LEU A 601 -7.39 26.48 15.57
CA LEU A 601 -8.60 26.75 14.81
C LEU A 601 -9.83 26.02 15.37
N SER A 602 -9.72 24.74 15.72
CA SER A 602 -10.85 23.93 16.18
C SER A 602 -11.16 24.07 17.68
N GLY A 603 -10.14 24.42 18.48
CA GLY A 603 -10.19 24.35 19.94
C GLY A 603 -10.06 22.94 20.49
N ARG A 604 -9.81 21.94 19.64
CA ARG A 604 -9.62 20.55 20.03
C ARG A 604 -8.20 20.31 20.54
N GLY A 605 -8.06 19.78 21.75
CA GLY A 605 -6.76 19.55 22.37
C GLY A 605 -6.15 18.16 22.12
N ARG A 606 -6.93 17.19 21.65
CA ARG A 606 -6.49 15.80 21.54
C ARG A 606 -6.99 15.14 20.27
N VAL A 607 -6.17 14.23 19.72
CA VAL A 607 -6.48 13.37 18.59
C VAL A 607 -6.33 11.89 18.99
N THR A 608 -7.00 10.98 18.28
CA THR A 608 -7.09 9.55 18.63
C THR A 608 -6.24 8.68 17.71
N TYR A 609 -5.75 9.24 16.61
CA TYR A 609 -4.83 8.56 15.69
C TYR A 609 -3.89 9.56 15.02
N GLU A 610 -2.75 9.09 14.56
CA GLU A 610 -1.73 9.90 13.90
C GLU A 610 -2.24 10.55 12.61
N GLY A 611 -1.90 11.83 12.39
CA GLY A 611 -2.30 12.61 11.23
C GLY A 611 -3.76 13.08 11.26
N GLN A 612 -4.54 12.75 12.29
CA GLN A 612 -5.94 13.15 12.39
C GLN A 612 -6.11 14.68 12.38
N GLY A 613 -5.25 15.42 13.06
CA GLY A 613 -5.29 16.89 13.07
C GLY A 613 -5.14 17.47 11.67
N ALA A 614 -4.18 16.96 10.89
CA ALA A 614 -3.93 17.37 9.51
C ALA A 614 -5.11 17.05 8.58
N ILE A 615 -5.68 15.83 8.70
CA ILE A 615 -6.84 15.38 7.90
C ILE A 615 -8.08 16.25 8.21
N LEU A 616 -8.34 16.55 9.48
CA LEU A 616 -9.49 17.35 9.87
C LEU A 616 -9.29 18.84 9.52
N LEU A 617 -8.05 19.34 9.54
CA LEU A 617 -7.74 20.67 9.06
C LEU A 617 -7.98 20.80 7.55
N GLU A 618 -7.59 19.80 6.75
CA GLU A 618 -7.92 19.72 5.34
C GLU A 618 -9.44 19.68 5.12
N ALA A 619 -10.14 18.84 5.88
CA ALA A 619 -11.59 18.73 5.79
C ALA A 619 -12.32 20.06 6.17
N MET A 620 -11.75 20.85 7.08
CA MET A 620 -12.26 22.15 7.47
C MET A 620 -12.03 23.21 6.39
N ALA A 621 -10.94 23.14 5.65
CA ALA A 621 -10.48 24.21 4.76
C ALA A 621 -11.50 24.55 3.67
N ARG A 622 -11.80 25.84 3.52
CA ARG A 622 -12.53 26.39 2.39
C ARG A 622 -11.58 26.99 1.37
N GLU A 623 -11.92 26.92 0.10
CA GLU A 623 -11.17 27.57 -0.96
C GLU A 623 -11.12 29.08 -0.74
N THR A 624 -9.93 29.66 -0.86
CA THR A 624 -9.65 31.07 -0.70
C THR A 624 -8.35 31.41 -1.43
N ASP A 625 -8.19 32.67 -1.84
CA ASP A 625 -6.93 33.22 -2.38
C ASP A 625 -6.05 33.88 -1.30
N LYS A 626 -6.54 33.91 -0.05
CA LYS A 626 -5.81 34.52 1.06
C LYS A 626 -4.61 33.67 1.45
N THR A 627 -3.59 34.35 1.96
CA THR A 627 -2.41 33.79 2.61
C THR A 627 -2.19 34.49 3.94
N LEU A 628 -1.43 33.89 4.84
CA LEU A 628 -0.92 34.45 6.06
C LEU A 628 0.50 35.04 5.81
N PRO A 629 1.06 35.90 6.70
CA PRO A 629 2.40 36.43 6.53
C PRO A 629 3.46 35.32 6.38
N VAL A 630 4.37 35.48 5.43
CA VAL A 630 5.50 34.59 5.14
C VAL A 630 6.79 35.34 5.34
N GLU A 631 7.59 34.89 6.29
CA GLU A 631 8.92 35.43 6.55
C GLU A 631 9.98 34.36 6.56
N PHE A 632 11.16 34.66 6.05
CA PHE A 632 12.32 33.81 6.03
C PHE A 632 13.51 34.48 6.62
N TYR A 633 14.38 33.74 7.25
CA TYR A 633 15.70 34.19 7.68
C TYR A 633 16.75 33.11 7.38
N GLU A 634 17.99 33.49 7.38
CA GLU A 634 19.10 32.55 7.17
C GLU A 634 19.78 32.28 8.53
N GLU A 635 20.01 30.98 8.80
CA GLU A 635 20.67 30.52 10.02
C GLU A 635 21.62 29.36 9.66
N ASN A 636 22.92 29.52 9.92
CA ASN A 636 23.96 28.53 9.64
C ASN A 636 23.93 27.98 8.19
N GLY A 637 23.68 28.85 7.22
CA GLY A 637 23.59 28.47 5.80
C GLY A 637 22.27 27.81 5.40
N LEU A 638 21.29 27.71 6.30
CA LEU A 638 19.95 27.20 6.03
C LEU A 638 18.93 28.34 5.94
N VAL A 639 18.08 28.30 4.93
CA VAL A 639 16.92 29.20 4.82
C VAL A 639 15.80 28.64 5.69
N ARG A 640 15.41 29.41 6.71
CA ARG A 640 14.35 29.01 7.66
C ARG A 640 13.06 29.75 7.36
N PHE A 641 11.94 29.05 7.24
CA PHE A 641 10.62 29.66 7.31
C PHE A 641 10.26 29.96 8.76
N ASP A 642 10.05 31.27 9.08
CA ASP A 642 9.63 31.68 10.42
C ASP A 642 8.11 31.54 10.58
N THR A 643 7.69 30.63 11.42
CA THR A 643 6.26 30.34 11.67
C THR A 643 5.59 31.36 12.57
N ARG A 644 6.35 32.24 13.30
CA ARG A 644 5.83 33.19 14.30
C ARG A 644 4.90 34.24 13.71
N PRO A 645 5.25 34.96 12.60
CA PRO A 645 4.35 35.94 12.00
C PRO A 645 3.04 35.33 11.54
N MET A 646 3.11 34.11 10.94
CA MET A 646 1.94 33.37 10.49
C MET A 646 1.02 33.00 11.67
N VAL A 647 1.60 32.47 12.77
CA VAL A 647 0.84 32.05 13.96
C VAL A 647 0.23 33.27 14.65
N ALA A 648 0.96 34.40 14.77
CA ALA A 648 0.46 35.63 15.36
C ALA A 648 -0.73 36.18 14.57
N ALA A 649 -0.62 36.28 13.25
CA ALA A 649 -1.71 36.71 12.37
C ALA A 649 -2.93 35.80 12.45
N LEU A 650 -2.70 34.46 12.52
CA LEU A 650 -3.78 33.48 12.70
C LEU A 650 -4.55 33.75 14.00
N VAL A 651 -3.84 33.91 15.12
CA VAL A 651 -4.43 34.19 16.44
C VAL A 651 -5.20 35.49 16.44
N GLU A 652 -4.65 36.56 15.85
CA GLU A 652 -5.32 37.83 15.72
C GLU A 652 -6.64 37.72 14.95
N GLN A 653 -6.64 37.02 13.82
CA GLN A 653 -7.84 36.84 13.02
C GLN A 653 -8.87 35.94 13.74
N ILE A 654 -8.44 34.89 14.48
CA ILE A 654 -9.33 34.07 15.31
C ILE A 654 -10.03 34.93 16.35
N ASN A 655 -9.29 35.82 17.05
CA ASN A 655 -9.82 36.70 18.08
C ASN A 655 -10.73 37.79 17.49
N GLY A 656 -10.47 38.22 16.25
CA GLY A 656 -11.33 39.12 15.48
C GLY A 656 -12.61 38.48 14.93
N GLY A 657 -12.87 37.22 15.21
CA GLY A 657 -14.06 36.49 14.71
C GLY A 657 -13.93 36.02 13.25
N GLY A 658 -12.72 35.91 12.74
CA GLY A 658 -12.45 35.40 11.38
C GLY A 658 -12.99 33.99 11.15
N ASP A 659 -13.43 33.71 9.90
CA ASP A 659 -13.94 32.39 9.49
C ASP A 659 -12.82 31.35 9.53
N ARG A 660 -12.97 30.38 10.41
CA ARG A 660 -11.98 29.31 10.66
C ARG A 660 -11.73 28.43 9.45
N ALA A 661 -12.76 28.21 8.62
CA ALA A 661 -12.64 27.43 7.39
C ALA A 661 -11.81 28.16 6.33
N GLU A 662 -11.99 29.48 6.22
CA GLU A 662 -11.17 30.34 5.36
C GLU A 662 -9.73 30.42 5.87
N LEU A 663 -9.53 30.54 7.19
CA LEU A 663 -8.20 30.56 7.81
C LEU A 663 -7.43 29.25 7.61
N ALA A 664 -8.13 28.10 7.64
CA ALA A 664 -7.53 26.80 7.29
C ALA A 664 -7.04 26.77 5.84
N GLY A 665 -7.85 27.30 4.90
CA GLY A 665 -7.44 27.45 3.50
C GLY A 665 -6.25 28.41 3.33
N ALA A 666 -6.29 29.56 4.00
CA ALA A 666 -5.22 30.56 3.98
C ALA A 666 -3.89 29.99 4.53
N PHE A 667 -3.95 29.18 5.60
CA PHE A 667 -2.79 28.46 6.12
C PHE A 667 -2.17 27.55 5.05
N MET A 668 -2.98 26.73 4.37
CA MET A 668 -2.46 25.81 3.34
C MET A 668 -1.91 26.56 2.13
N ASN A 669 -2.54 27.67 1.71
CA ASN A 669 -2.00 28.53 0.65
C ASN A 669 -0.67 29.17 1.05
N THR A 670 -0.51 29.49 2.34
CA THR A 670 0.77 29.97 2.88
C THR A 670 1.86 28.90 2.72
N LEU A 671 1.56 27.65 3.01
CA LEU A 671 2.50 26.56 2.82
C LEU A 671 2.85 26.33 1.33
N VAL A 672 1.91 26.56 0.40
CA VAL A 672 2.23 26.56 -1.03
C VAL A 672 3.31 27.59 -1.35
N ALA A 673 3.15 28.84 -0.85
CA ALA A 673 4.14 29.90 -1.04
C ALA A 673 5.50 29.55 -0.39
N VAL A 674 5.47 28.94 0.80
CA VAL A 674 6.68 28.44 1.50
C VAL A 674 7.41 27.39 0.66
N GLY A 675 6.71 26.41 0.12
CA GLY A 675 7.31 25.35 -0.71
C GLY A 675 7.98 25.90 -1.97
N VAL A 676 7.32 26.86 -2.64
CA VAL A 676 7.91 27.53 -3.82
C VAL A 676 9.18 28.29 -3.43
N GLU A 677 9.21 29.01 -2.30
CA GLU A 677 10.39 29.78 -1.89
C GLU A 677 11.53 28.89 -1.41
N GLN A 678 11.24 27.77 -0.72
CA GLN A 678 12.25 26.75 -0.41
C GLN A 678 12.91 26.19 -1.69
N CYS A 679 12.12 25.88 -2.72
CA CYS A 679 12.65 25.43 -4.02
C CYS A 679 13.45 26.53 -4.73
N ARG A 680 13.04 27.81 -4.63
CA ARG A 680 13.81 28.95 -5.15
C ARG A 680 15.14 29.10 -4.44
N ALA A 681 15.20 28.91 -3.13
CA ALA A 681 16.45 28.93 -2.37
C ALA A 681 17.42 27.83 -2.88
N ALA A 682 16.93 26.62 -3.09
CA ALA A 682 17.70 25.53 -3.68
C ALA A 682 18.15 25.83 -5.12
N ASN A 683 17.26 26.38 -5.94
CA ASN A 683 17.57 26.74 -7.33
C ASN A 683 18.63 27.86 -7.42
N ARG A 684 18.60 28.87 -6.54
CA ARG A 684 19.63 29.91 -6.48
C ARG A 684 21.05 29.34 -6.25
N GLN A 685 21.16 28.25 -5.51
CA GLN A 685 22.45 27.62 -5.21
C GLN A 685 22.94 26.72 -6.34
N THR A 686 22.04 26.05 -7.08
CA THR A 686 22.41 24.94 -7.98
C THR A 686 21.92 25.07 -9.41
N GLY A 687 20.93 25.93 -9.67
CA GLY A 687 20.26 25.98 -10.98
C GLY A 687 19.29 24.83 -11.25
N LEU A 688 19.12 23.87 -10.32
CA LEU A 688 18.23 22.71 -10.49
C LEU A 688 16.78 23.15 -10.59
N ARG A 689 16.02 22.48 -11.45
CA ARG A 689 14.58 22.72 -11.66
C ARG A 689 13.70 21.49 -11.40
N ARG A 690 14.26 20.27 -11.37
CA ARG A 690 13.51 19.08 -11.00
C ARG A 690 13.27 19.08 -9.50
N VAL A 691 11.99 18.94 -9.11
CA VAL A 691 11.57 18.91 -7.71
C VAL A 691 10.82 17.63 -7.45
N VAL A 692 11.27 16.83 -6.49
CA VAL A 692 10.55 15.65 -6.01
C VAL A 692 9.85 15.96 -4.70
N LEU A 693 8.57 15.56 -4.59
CA LEU A 693 7.72 15.77 -3.42
C LEU A 693 7.47 14.44 -2.73
N SER A 694 7.86 14.31 -1.45
CA SER A 694 7.66 13.11 -0.66
C SER A 694 7.48 13.45 0.82
N GLY A 695 6.93 12.48 1.58
CA GLY A 695 6.51 12.63 2.98
C GLY A 695 4.99 12.60 3.12
N GLY A 696 4.50 12.23 4.29
CA GLY A 696 3.07 12.01 4.56
C GLY A 696 2.18 13.23 4.33
N VAL A 697 2.73 14.44 4.40
CA VAL A 697 2.00 15.69 4.18
C VAL A 697 1.45 15.81 2.75
N PHE A 698 2.11 15.20 1.76
CA PHE A 698 1.64 15.21 0.37
C PHE A 698 0.48 14.25 0.08
N GLN A 699 -0.08 13.61 1.10
CA GLN A 699 -1.40 13.00 1.01
C GLN A 699 -2.55 14.01 1.06
N ASN A 700 -2.27 15.27 1.43
CA ASN A 700 -3.25 16.35 1.50
C ASN A 700 -3.63 16.87 0.11
N MET A 701 -4.90 16.71 -0.27
CA MET A 701 -5.43 17.06 -1.59
C MET A 701 -5.86 18.52 -1.74
N TYR A 702 -5.84 19.31 -0.67
CA TYR A 702 -5.90 20.76 -0.79
C TYR A 702 -4.53 21.32 -1.16
N LEU A 703 -3.47 20.81 -0.54
CA LEU A 703 -2.09 21.31 -0.66
C LEU A 703 -1.40 20.83 -1.95
N LEU A 704 -1.37 19.51 -2.19
CA LEU A 704 -0.55 18.90 -3.25
C LEU A 704 -0.85 19.47 -4.65
N PRO A 705 -2.10 19.53 -5.13
CA PRO A 705 -2.38 20.06 -6.48
C PRO A 705 -1.97 21.54 -6.63
N ARG A 706 -2.22 22.37 -5.60
CA ARG A 706 -1.88 23.80 -5.62
C ARG A 706 -0.37 24.02 -5.64
N LEU A 707 0.37 23.21 -4.86
CA LEU A 707 1.83 23.29 -4.84
C LEU A 707 2.45 22.84 -6.17
N LEU A 708 1.96 21.77 -6.77
CA LEU A 708 2.42 21.33 -8.09
C LEU A 708 2.18 22.41 -9.16
N ASP A 709 1.02 23.06 -9.16
CA ASP A 709 0.69 24.12 -10.10
C ASP A 709 1.54 25.38 -9.86
N ALA A 710 1.75 25.76 -8.60
CA ALA A 710 2.59 26.89 -8.23
C ALA A 710 4.07 26.67 -8.58
N LEU A 711 4.60 25.46 -8.34
CA LEU A 711 5.96 25.09 -8.74
C LEU A 711 6.13 25.12 -10.26
N THR A 712 5.16 24.56 -11.00
CA THR A 712 5.15 24.60 -12.47
C THR A 712 5.10 26.05 -12.98
N GLY A 713 4.23 26.89 -12.41
CA GLY A 713 4.14 28.30 -12.74
C GLY A 713 5.42 29.10 -12.40
N ALA A 714 6.19 28.63 -11.40
CA ALA A 714 7.50 29.21 -11.05
C ALA A 714 8.67 28.66 -11.90
N GLY A 715 8.41 27.80 -12.90
CA GLY A 715 9.38 27.26 -13.84
C GLY A 715 10.12 26.02 -13.35
N PHE A 716 9.61 25.36 -12.31
CA PHE A 716 10.10 24.05 -11.85
C PHE A 716 9.41 22.90 -12.58
N GLN A 717 9.99 21.71 -12.45
CA GLN A 717 9.46 20.43 -12.94
C GLN A 717 9.17 19.54 -11.73
N PRO A 718 7.95 19.60 -11.15
CA PRO A 718 7.62 18.84 -9.96
C PRO A 718 7.23 17.39 -10.31
N TYR A 719 7.67 16.45 -9.46
CA TYR A 719 7.37 15.03 -9.50
C TYR A 719 6.79 14.58 -8.16
N HIS A 720 5.87 13.63 -8.20
CA HIS A 720 5.27 13.02 -7.04
C HIS A 720 5.22 11.50 -7.20
N HIS A 721 4.89 10.77 -6.16
CA HIS A 721 4.75 9.33 -6.20
C HIS A 721 3.56 8.87 -7.07
N SER A 722 3.69 7.68 -7.69
CA SER A 722 2.67 7.07 -8.53
C SER A 722 2.55 5.54 -8.37
N ARG A 723 3.64 4.84 -8.03
CA ARG A 723 3.67 3.38 -7.86
C ARG A 723 3.83 2.96 -6.39
N VAL A 724 4.39 3.83 -5.56
CA VAL A 724 4.56 3.62 -4.12
C VAL A 724 3.93 4.77 -3.34
N SER A 725 3.67 4.55 -2.06
CA SER A 725 3.12 5.60 -1.20
C SER A 725 4.14 6.71 -0.93
N THR A 726 3.65 7.94 -0.78
CA THR A 726 4.47 9.10 -0.38
C THR A 726 4.83 9.09 1.10
N ASN A 727 4.15 8.29 1.94
CA ASN A 727 4.43 8.15 3.37
C ASN A 727 5.56 7.13 3.62
N ASP A 728 5.81 6.78 4.88
CA ASP A 728 6.90 5.89 5.33
C ASP A 728 6.92 4.51 4.66
N GLU A 729 5.77 4.02 4.15
CA GLU A 729 5.73 2.77 3.39
C GLU A 729 6.63 2.81 2.13
N GLY A 730 6.84 4.00 1.56
CA GLY A 730 7.73 4.19 0.41
C GLY A 730 9.22 4.22 0.75
N ILE A 731 9.60 4.42 2.01
CA ILE A 731 10.99 4.65 2.45
C ILE A 731 11.93 3.50 2.07
N ALA A 732 11.46 2.26 2.19
CA ALA A 732 12.28 1.08 1.90
C ALA A 732 12.81 1.06 0.45
N LEU A 733 12.07 1.62 -0.51
CA LEU A 733 12.53 1.77 -1.90
C LEU A 733 13.69 2.79 -1.99
N GLY A 734 13.59 3.91 -1.29
CA GLY A 734 14.65 4.92 -1.24
C GLY A 734 15.91 4.41 -0.55
N GLN A 735 15.77 3.72 0.58
CA GLN A 735 16.87 3.08 1.29
C GLN A 735 17.63 2.10 0.40
N LEU A 736 16.91 1.28 -0.37
CA LEU A 736 17.48 0.32 -1.30
C LEU A 736 18.37 1.03 -2.34
N MET A 737 17.89 2.13 -2.93
CA MET A 737 18.66 2.90 -3.93
C MET A 737 19.87 3.61 -3.32
N ILE A 738 19.74 4.15 -2.09
CA ILE A 738 20.87 4.75 -1.36
C ILE A 738 21.97 3.72 -1.11
N ALA A 739 21.60 2.52 -0.64
CA ALA A 739 22.58 1.46 -0.41
C ALA A 739 23.26 1.01 -1.72
N HIS A 740 22.51 0.99 -2.82
CA HIS A 740 23.06 0.68 -4.13
C HIS A 740 24.08 1.73 -4.62
N ALA A 741 23.74 3.02 -4.50
CA ALA A 741 24.63 4.11 -4.91
C ALA A 741 25.93 4.14 -4.09
N ARG A 742 25.83 4.08 -2.76
CA ARG A 742 26.99 4.14 -1.85
C ARG A 742 27.96 2.96 -2.01
N ARG A 743 27.50 1.81 -2.52
CA ARG A 743 28.42 0.70 -2.88
C ARG A 743 29.22 0.97 -4.12
N LYS A 744 28.69 1.73 -5.10
CA LYS A 744 29.43 2.10 -6.32
C LYS A 744 30.61 3.01 -6.01
N ASP A 745 30.52 3.82 -4.96
CA ASP A 745 31.57 4.76 -4.56
C ASP A 745 32.74 4.08 -3.82
N VAL A 746 32.58 2.84 -3.37
CA VAL A 746 33.58 2.08 -2.60
C VAL A 746 34.37 1.10 -3.50
N ASN A 747 33.91 0.78 -4.71
CA ASN A 747 34.56 -0.05 -5.71
C ASN A 747 35.16 0.78 -6.84
#